data_9b71be397280fdb834b652777f09c9d9
#
_entry.id   9b71be397280fdb834b652777f09c9d9
#
_cell.length_a   1.000
_cell.length_b   1.000
_cell.length_c   1.000
_cell.angle_alpha   90.00
_cell.angle_beta   90.00
_cell.angle_gamma   90.00
#
_symmetry.space_group_name_H-M   'P 1'
#
loop_
_entity.id
_entity.type
_entity.pdbx_description
1 polymer ?
#
loop_
_entity_poly.entity_id
_entity_poly.type
_entity_poly.pdbx_seq_one_letter_code
_entity_poly.pdbx_strand_id
1 'polypeptide(L)'
;MNDRSRACLAVRPLIVTGCALALASCIAATGSSAEQATAAEPLWTIFIANDNCPDYTWGLTEAQTRQAFADIVKAHLDEMARTDQQPPENRNRYNAAVTQEVLCFVEKYPQRKQELIERIKQGRLYVSPYLCNSLWAFQDNEGLLRTFYPARRLERDWAVPKIDCAHHIELPSLPWGHATLLAGCGIKYLSLPYLAYDSTFNSLKVPPLFYHEGPDGSRVMVWLDVHASSKAGYTQGADVLRSGDALDRQWLAHYSRLGTAYPLRALLASGTHGDISPSSGNQARQFAEQIIRYNARADRKAKLVNATFPMFWQAVEQQQAKTPWLQSFRGEFGHSWDLWPVSLAKYAAAMRNAQRDFLSAEALLSIAGYKKPALIRETLPDRIRAEWCWAMLSDHAWNGTGTENQRHNAQLRRDWARELASRAEKLTALGWQTLGAAESPSGLLLFNPLGFPRKSLVCLSVEQPQQTTVKHQNKPLPAQVLDTSSGKLLCFVSPEVPAFGLAALQLERLKTPTVQGDAPTAQDKAPTLQDKAPTAQGSPLRASPDVLEGPFYRAAVDRRSGGLSSLIHKPTGAELVAPPRQGQPQRRLCQSVYFDGKQHTMTDVETEVVACGPVLVRLKISGKLDQMRIVTYVTVYAELDQVDFELHVHKPPTSKENRLCQVFPLMAEGATLRIATTGAVIRPAVQPDGDLLPGADTRRFAVQEYLDCSTHQLGVTLALVDPFVLRMDLEPLSIESIGNDQNYKEVTKDQNGETDFQIRYSLQARKGGYDGPAAMAFARAATAPLLTFRGRLPEGTVLPSVAVDPRRAVATCFKPADDPVAGGFILRLWETAGRSGPIELDVAGYRKAIQTDLLERDIQPLPVEDGRVRLELKAHGFAALRLLP
;
A
#
# COMPACT_ATOMS: atom_id res chain seq x y z
N MET A 1 14.58 51.77 13.62
CA MET A 1 15.79 52.46 14.19
C MET A 1 16.99 51.66 13.81
N ASN A 2 17.78 52.22 12.95
CA ASN A 2 19.23 52.04 12.69
C ASN A 2 19.81 50.65 12.53
N ASP A 3 20.50 50.40 11.56
CA ASP A 3 21.28 50.93 10.42
C ASP A 3 22.70 50.32 10.43
N ARG A 4 23.23 50.13 9.19
CA ARG A 4 24.66 49.93 8.83
C ARG A 4 25.23 48.52 8.94
N SER A 5 26.07 48.02 8.03
CA SER A 5 26.68 48.58 6.81
C SER A 5 27.38 47.46 6.02
N ARG A 6 27.29 47.50 4.73
CA ARG A 6 28.22 47.34 3.59
C ARG A 6 29.62 46.81 3.85
N ALA A 7 30.02 45.85 2.99
CA ALA A 7 31.31 45.97 2.28
C ALA A 7 31.23 45.20 0.93
N CYS A 8 31.45 45.95 -0.14
CA CYS A 8 31.70 45.45 -1.51
C CYS A 8 33.16 45.08 -1.67
N LEU A 9 33.44 44.02 -2.48
CA LEU A 9 34.72 43.92 -3.18
C LEU A 9 34.43 43.48 -4.61
N ALA A 10 34.77 44.44 -5.52
CA ALA A 10 34.72 44.28 -6.96
C ALA A 10 36.08 43.79 -7.45
N VAL A 11 36.10 42.88 -8.40
CA VAL A 11 37.26 42.62 -9.28
C VAL A 11 36.82 42.70 -10.73
N ARG A 12 37.46 43.62 -11.46
CA ARG A 12 37.31 43.91 -12.90
C ARG A 12 38.18 43.00 -13.76
N PRO A 13 37.83 42.87 -15.05
CA PRO A 13 38.48 41.95 -16.00
C PRO A 13 39.65 42.55 -16.75
N LEU A 14 40.57 41.69 -17.19
CA LEU A 14 41.61 42.01 -18.15
C LEU A 14 41.13 41.75 -19.59
N ILE A 15 41.26 42.82 -20.39
CA ILE A 15 41.09 42.84 -21.83
C ILE A 15 42.46 42.48 -22.47
N VAL A 16 42.48 41.57 -23.42
CA VAL A 16 43.61 41.44 -24.39
C VAL A 16 43.03 41.57 -25.79
N THR A 17 43.48 42.65 -26.44
CA THR A 17 43.26 43.03 -27.83
C THR A 17 44.28 42.33 -28.73
N GLY A 18 43.88 41.87 -29.90
CA GLY A 18 44.75 41.41 -30.97
C GLY A 18 44.13 41.63 -32.35
N CYS A 19 44.69 42.57 -33.08
CA CYS A 19 44.40 43.04 -34.45
C CYS A 19 44.54 41.99 -35.52
N ALA A 20 43.85 41.97 -36.53
CA ALA A 20 43.38 42.60 -37.70
C ALA A 20 44.02 42.17 -39.04
N LEU A 21 43.50 42.19 -40.07
CA LEU A 21 43.69 42.95 -41.33
C LEU A 21 42.84 42.32 -42.44
N ALA A 22 42.19 43.18 -43.13
CA ALA A 22 41.29 42.97 -44.24
C ALA A 22 41.99 42.66 -45.54
N LEU A 23 41.30 42.03 -46.49
CA LEU A 23 41.37 42.32 -47.88
C LEU A 23 40.01 42.13 -48.56
N ALA A 24 39.58 43.26 -49.17
CA ALA A 24 38.34 43.34 -49.95
C ALA A 24 38.66 42.82 -51.40
N SER A 25 37.67 42.12 -51.95
CA SER A 25 37.53 42.10 -53.42
C SER A 25 36.04 42.04 -53.76
N CYS A 26 35.61 43.12 -54.39
CA CYS A 26 34.28 43.23 -54.99
C CYS A 26 34.14 42.32 -56.22
N ILE A 27 33.09 41.52 -56.23
CA ILE A 27 32.46 41.07 -57.46
C ILE A 27 30.94 41.25 -57.26
N ALA A 28 30.38 42.20 -58.04
CA ALA A 28 28.93 42.37 -58.12
C ALA A 28 28.34 41.21 -58.97
N ALA A 29 27.44 40.48 -58.37
CA ALA A 29 26.55 39.57 -59.11
C ALA A 29 25.12 39.89 -58.64
N THR A 30 24.37 40.46 -59.57
CA THR A 30 22.92 40.61 -59.48
C THR A 30 22.28 39.21 -59.42
N GLY A 31 21.90 38.80 -58.22
CA GLY A 31 21.13 37.56 -58.05
C GLY A 31 19.82 37.88 -57.33
N SER A 32 18.75 37.58 -57.99
CA SER A 32 17.37 37.72 -57.47
C SER A 32 17.26 37.06 -56.09
N SER A 33 16.83 37.84 -55.12
CA SER A 33 16.38 37.32 -53.82
C SER A 33 15.16 36.45 -54.06
N ALA A 34 15.38 35.13 -54.24
CA ALA A 34 14.35 34.18 -53.95
C ALA A 34 14.13 34.26 -52.42
N GLU A 35 13.05 34.86 -51.99
CA GLU A 35 12.47 34.67 -50.69
C GLU A 35 12.39 33.16 -50.47
N GLN A 36 13.30 32.58 -49.68
CA GLN A 36 13.07 31.27 -49.12
C GLN A 36 11.83 31.44 -48.25
N ALA A 37 10.68 31.03 -48.78
CA ALA A 37 9.46 30.82 -48.04
C ALA A 37 9.86 29.87 -46.89
N THR A 38 10.02 30.44 -45.71
CA THR A 38 10.21 29.68 -44.48
C THR A 38 9.01 28.74 -44.39
N ALA A 39 9.25 27.43 -44.57
CA ALA A 39 8.20 26.45 -44.42
C ALA A 39 7.50 26.70 -43.08
N ALA A 40 6.21 26.96 -43.14
CA ALA A 40 5.44 27.27 -41.96
C ALA A 40 5.70 26.17 -40.92
N GLU A 41 6.08 26.54 -39.70
CA GLU A 41 6.30 25.57 -38.64
C GLU A 41 5.06 24.68 -38.50
N PRO A 42 5.20 23.35 -38.40
CA PRO A 42 4.08 22.46 -38.28
C PRO A 42 3.30 22.77 -36.99
N LEU A 43 1.97 22.83 -37.11
CA LEU A 43 1.09 23.08 -35.96
C LEU A 43 1.33 22.06 -34.84
N TRP A 44 1.22 22.52 -33.62
CA TRP A 44 1.13 21.62 -32.46
C TRP A 44 -0.15 20.82 -32.51
N THR A 45 -0.14 19.61 -31.94
CA THR A 45 -1.35 18.82 -31.70
C THR A 45 -1.63 18.77 -30.21
N ILE A 46 -2.76 19.26 -29.77
CA ILE A 46 -3.18 19.17 -28.38
C ILE A 46 -4.29 18.15 -28.23
N PHE A 47 -3.99 17.07 -27.56
CA PHE A 47 -4.95 16.02 -27.25
C PHE A 47 -5.74 16.43 -26.00
N ILE A 48 -6.97 16.89 -26.21
CA ILE A 48 -7.90 17.24 -25.13
C ILE A 48 -8.56 15.94 -24.67
N ALA A 49 -8.16 15.45 -23.51
CA ALA A 49 -8.79 14.30 -22.86
C ALA A 49 -9.92 14.83 -21.96
N ASN A 50 -11.17 14.70 -22.43
CA ASN A 50 -12.32 14.98 -21.57
C ASN A 50 -12.38 13.93 -20.46
N ASP A 51 -12.18 14.35 -19.23
CA ASP A 51 -12.18 13.56 -18.01
C ASP A 51 -12.56 14.45 -16.82
N ASN A 52 -12.56 13.92 -15.61
CA ASN A 52 -12.84 14.66 -14.38
C ASN A 52 -11.84 14.26 -13.27
N CYS A 53 -11.78 15.05 -12.19
CA CYS A 53 -11.19 14.61 -10.92
C CYS A 53 -12.22 13.75 -10.18
N PRO A 54 -12.01 12.43 -10.06
CA PRO A 54 -13.03 11.48 -9.62
C PRO A 54 -13.05 11.31 -8.09
N ASP A 55 -12.95 12.39 -7.34
CA ASP A 55 -12.96 12.40 -5.88
C ASP A 55 -14.20 11.70 -5.34
N TYR A 56 -14.03 10.52 -4.78
CA TYR A 56 -15.18 9.80 -4.26
C TYR A 56 -15.61 10.36 -2.90
N THR A 57 -16.70 11.14 -2.91
CA THR A 57 -17.29 11.76 -1.73
C THR A 57 -16.53 12.96 -1.14
N TRP A 58 -15.61 13.60 -1.86
CA TRP A 58 -14.90 14.77 -1.36
C TRP A 58 -15.83 15.92 -0.91
N GLY A 59 -16.73 16.35 -1.79
CA GLY A 59 -17.73 17.40 -1.54
C GLY A 59 -19.16 16.92 -1.68
N LEU A 60 -19.40 15.62 -1.90
CA LEU A 60 -20.71 15.02 -2.19
C LEU A 60 -20.96 13.84 -1.27
N THR A 61 -22.21 13.50 -1.05
CA THR A 61 -22.56 12.19 -0.46
C THR A 61 -22.27 11.06 -1.47
N GLU A 62 -22.18 9.82 -0.98
CA GLU A 62 -21.96 8.66 -1.84
C GLU A 62 -23.03 8.56 -2.94
N ALA A 63 -24.29 8.75 -2.61
CA ALA A 63 -25.39 8.71 -3.58
C ALA A 63 -25.24 9.81 -4.66
N GLN A 64 -24.87 11.02 -4.28
CA GLN A 64 -24.64 12.13 -5.22
C GLN A 64 -23.42 11.86 -6.10
N THR A 65 -22.32 11.35 -5.57
CA THR A 65 -21.13 10.99 -6.36
C THR A 65 -21.46 9.92 -7.39
N ARG A 66 -22.14 8.86 -7.00
CA ARG A 66 -22.55 7.77 -7.91
C ARG A 66 -23.50 8.27 -9.01
N GLN A 67 -24.40 9.20 -8.68
CA GLN A 67 -25.28 9.83 -9.66
C GLN A 67 -24.49 10.71 -10.63
N ALA A 68 -23.58 11.57 -10.12
CA ALA A 68 -22.75 12.45 -10.94
C ALA A 68 -21.84 11.66 -11.91
N PHE A 69 -21.24 10.55 -11.44
CA PHE A 69 -20.48 9.63 -12.29
C PHE A 69 -21.34 9.04 -13.43
N ALA A 70 -22.56 8.61 -13.12
CA ALA A 70 -23.44 8.07 -14.14
C ALA A 70 -23.87 9.14 -15.16
N ASP A 71 -24.17 10.36 -14.71
CA ASP A 71 -24.69 11.45 -15.54
C ASP A 71 -23.60 12.02 -16.46
N ILE A 72 -22.33 12.10 -16.00
CA ILE A 72 -21.24 12.59 -16.86
C ILE A 72 -20.98 11.62 -18.02
N VAL A 73 -20.97 10.31 -17.76
CA VAL A 73 -20.85 9.28 -18.80
C VAL A 73 -22.01 9.38 -19.77
N LYS A 74 -23.26 9.50 -19.26
CA LYS A 74 -24.46 9.68 -20.08
C LYS A 74 -24.34 10.89 -21.01
N ALA A 75 -23.94 12.04 -20.48
CA ALA A 75 -23.84 13.28 -21.24
C ALA A 75 -22.81 13.17 -22.38
N HIS A 76 -21.68 12.53 -22.14
CA HIS A 76 -20.68 12.29 -23.18
C HIS A 76 -21.16 11.27 -24.24
N LEU A 77 -21.93 10.26 -23.89
CA LEU A 77 -22.54 9.37 -24.87
C LEU A 77 -23.54 10.13 -25.78
N ASP A 78 -24.36 11.00 -25.20
CA ASP A 78 -25.30 11.84 -25.96
C ASP A 78 -24.51 12.79 -26.89
N GLU A 79 -23.42 13.37 -26.45
CA GLU A 79 -22.57 14.26 -27.22
C GLU A 79 -21.77 13.50 -28.32
N MET A 80 -21.38 12.26 -28.08
CA MET A 80 -20.78 11.40 -29.11
C MET A 80 -21.75 11.18 -30.26
N ALA A 81 -23.01 10.88 -29.96
CA ALA A 81 -24.05 10.70 -31.00
C ALA A 81 -24.23 11.99 -31.80
N ARG A 82 -24.27 13.15 -31.16
CA ARG A 82 -24.41 14.47 -31.82
C ARG A 82 -23.22 14.78 -32.74
N THR A 83 -22.04 14.34 -32.42
CA THR A 83 -20.78 14.68 -33.11
C THR A 83 -20.27 13.57 -34.04
N ASP A 84 -21.02 12.50 -34.29
CA ASP A 84 -20.60 11.37 -35.12
C ASP A 84 -20.24 11.77 -36.55
N GLN A 85 -20.91 12.79 -37.10
CA GLN A 85 -20.68 13.29 -38.45
C GLN A 85 -19.61 14.40 -38.52
N GLN A 86 -19.05 14.83 -37.41
CA GLN A 86 -17.98 15.83 -37.39
C GLN A 86 -16.64 15.22 -37.89
N PRO A 87 -15.69 16.05 -38.36
CA PRO A 87 -14.32 15.64 -38.62
C PRO A 87 -13.73 14.88 -37.43
N PRO A 88 -12.84 13.88 -37.64
CA PRO A 88 -12.35 12.98 -36.57
C PRO A 88 -11.83 13.69 -35.33
N GLU A 89 -11.14 14.82 -35.47
CA GLU A 89 -10.59 15.64 -34.40
C GLU A 89 -11.66 16.33 -33.55
N ASN A 90 -12.81 16.60 -34.09
CA ASN A 90 -13.95 17.30 -33.46
C ASN A 90 -14.97 16.33 -32.86
N ARG A 91 -14.86 15.02 -33.16
CA ARG A 91 -15.78 14.02 -32.61
C ARG A 91 -15.60 13.89 -31.12
N ASN A 92 -16.68 14.07 -30.35
CA ASN A 92 -16.60 13.97 -28.90
C ASN A 92 -16.05 12.62 -28.45
N ARG A 93 -15.15 12.64 -27.45
CA ARG A 93 -14.60 11.49 -26.73
C ARG A 93 -14.63 11.75 -25.25
N TYR A 94 -14.60 10.68 -24.48
CA TYR A 94 -14.57 10.74 -23.04
C TYR A 94 -13.59 9.71 -22.48
N ASN A 95 -12.94 10.08 -21.38
CA ASN A 95 -12.07 9.20 -20.62
C ASN A 95 -12.65 9.11 -19.20
N ALA A 96 -13.25 7.98 -18.86
CA ALA A 96 -13.61 7.73 -17.48
C ALA A 96 -12.33 7.64 -16.67
N ALA A 97 -12.14 8.59 -15.77
CA ALA A 97 -10.92 8.71 -14.96
C ALA A 97 -10.70 7.49 -14.04
N VAL A 98 -11.82 6.87 -13.65
CA VAL A 98 -11.84 5.63 -12.84
C VAL A 98 -12.90 4.65 -13.37
N THR A 99 -12.66 3.36 -13.18
CA THR A 99 -13.62 2.31 -13.59
C THR A 99 -14.98 2.46 -12.89
N GLN A 100 -15.01 3.02 -11.68
CA GLN A 100 -16.25 3.22 -10.91
C GLN A 100 -17.28 4.07 -11.66
N GLU A 101 -16.87 5.02 -12.50
CA GLU A 101 -17.79 5.83 -13.31
C GLU A 101 -18.66 4.99 -14.23
N VAL A 102 -18.04 4.08 -14.99
CA VAL A 102 -18.78 3.21 -15.91
C VAL A 102 -19.62 2.15 -15.19
N LEU A 103 -19.18 1.71 -14.01
CA LEU A 103 -19.98 0.82 -13.16
C LEU A 103 -21.24 1.53 -12.65
N CYS A 104 -21.12 2.77 -12.17
CA CYS A 104 -22.25 3.60 -11.77
C CYS A 104 -23.19 3.88 -12.94
N PHE A 105 -22.64 4.14 -14.13
CA PHE A 105 -23.46 4.33 -15.33
C PHE A 105 -24.30 3.10 -15.68
N VAL A 106 -23.70 1.91 -15.71
CA VAL A 106 -24.41 0.67 -16.04
C VAL A 106 -25.46 0.33 -15.00
N GLU A 107 -25.21 0.60 -13.73
CA GLU A 107 -26.19 0.42 -12.66
C GLU A 107 -27.40 1.35 -12.84
N LYS A 108 -27.15 2.62 -13.15
CA LYS A 108 -28.21 3.64 -13.29
C LYS A 108 -28.95 3.58 -14.63
N TYR A 109 -28.23 3.27 -15.71
CA TYR A 109 -28.74 3.25 -17.08
C TYR A 109 -28.48 1.89 -17.76
N PRO A 110 -29.00 0.77 -17.22
CA PRO A 110 -28.67 -0.58 -17.71
C PRO A 110 -29.09 -0.78 -19.18
N GLN A 111 -30.14 -0.08 -19.64
CA GLN A 111 -30.60 -0.13 -21.03
C GLN A 111 -29.61 0.46 -22.04
N ARG A 112 -28.66 1.30 -21.58
CA ARG A 112 -27.65 1.91 -22.44
C ARG A 112 -26.28 1.20 -22.35
N LYS A 113 -26.19 0.09 -21.62
CA LYS A 113 -24.96 -0.68 -21.46
C LYS A 113 -24.32 -1.05 -22.81
N GLN A 114 -25.14 -1.52 -23.75
CA GLN A 114 -24.62 -1.94 -25.06
C GLN A 114 -24.03 -0.76 -25.85
N GLU A 115 -24.68 0.39 -25.83
CA GLU A 115 -24.15 1.62 -26.42
C GLU A 115 -22.79 2.01 -25.82
N LEU A 116 -22.65 1.97 -24.50
CA LEU A 116 -21.38 2.23 -23.82
C LEU A 116 -20.29 1.27 -24.32
N ILE A 117 -20.57 -0.03 -24.39
CA ILE A 117 -19.63 -1.04 -24.88
C ILE A 117 -19.19 -0.73 -26.32
N GLU A 118 -20.13 -0.38 -27.20
CA GLU A 118 -19.84 -0.02 -28.59
C GLU A 118 -18.94 1.23 -28.68
N ARG A 119 -19.18 2.27 -27.84
CA ARG A 119 -18.35 3.48 -27.82
C ARG A 119 -16.92 3.20 -27.29
N ILE A 120 -16.78 2.27 -26.34
CA ILE A 120 -15.46 1.78 -25.90
C ILE A 120 -14.75 1.06 -27.06
N LYS A 121 -15.41 0.13 -27.76
CA LYS A 121 -14.85 -0.60 -28.90
C LYS A 121 -14.45 0.29 -30.06
N GLN A 122 -15.19 1.38 -30.29
CA GLN A 122 -14.88 2.42 -31.28
C GLN A 122 -13.72 3.34 -30.89
N GLY A 123 -13.17 3.23 -29.67
CA GLY A 123 -12.16 4.16 -29.12
C GLY A 123 -12.69 5.58 -28.89
N ARG A 124 -14.01 5.73 -28.73
CA ARG A 124 -14.68 7.00 -28.43
C ARG A 124 -14.79 7.23 -26.91
N LEU A 125 -14.82 6.16 -26.14
CA LEU A 125 -14.75 6.20 -24.68
C LEU A 125 -13.60 5.30 -24.23
N TYR A 126 -12.79 5.81 -23.33
CA TYR A 126 -11.72 5.07 -22.67
C TYR A 126 -12.00 4.96 -21.17
N VAL A 127 -11.57 3.87 -20.55
CA VAL A 127 -11.72 3.62 -19.10
C VAL A 127 -10.35 3.46 -18.49
N SER A 128 -10.01 4.28 -17.51
CA SER A 128 -8.80 4.08 -16.72
C SER A 128 -8.91 2.79 -15.89
N PRO A 129 -7.82 2.02 -15.74
CA PRO A 129 -7.85 0.73 -15.05
C PRO A 129 -8.10 0.83 -13.54
N TYR A 130 -7.83 1.95 -12.89
CA TYR A 130 -8.09 2.12 -11.46
C TYR A 130 -9.58 2.14 -11.15
N LEU A 131 -9.99 1.43 -10.09
CA LEU A 131 -11.37 1.51 -9.61
C LEU A 131 -11.72 2.91 -9.07
N CYS A 132 -10.80 3.51 -8.32
CA CYS A 132 -10.91 4.82 -7.70
C CYS A 132 -9.57 5.54 -7.74
N ASN A 133 -9.53 6.81 -7.33
CA ASN A 133 -8.32 7.61 -7.26
C ASN A 133 -7.52 7.27 -5.99
N SER A 134 -6.72 6.19 -6.06
CA SER A 134 -6.14 5.50 -4.91
C SER A 134 -4.91 6.19 -4.32
N LEU A 135 -4.77 6.15 -3.00
CA LEU A 135 -3.51 6.43 -2.28
C LEU A 135 -2.57 5.23 -2.46
N TRP A 136 -1.61 5.34 -3.37
CA TRP A 136 -0.80 4.19 -3.82
C TRP A 136 0.13 3.64 -2.76
N ALA A 137 0.85 4.51 -2.05
CA ALA A 137 1.78 4.06 -1.02
C ALA A 137 1.08 3.65 0.29
N PHE A 138 -0.19 4.01 0.48
CA PHE A 138 -1.01 3.53 1.58
C PHE A 138 -1.47 2.08 1.40
N GLN A 139 -1.57 1.61 0.15
CA GLN A 139 -1.93 0.22 -0.16
C GLN A 139 -0.71 -0.70 -0.15
N ASP A 140 -0.93 -1.95 0.24
CA ASP A 140 0.01 -3.02 -0.05
C ASP A 140 -0.07 -3.45 -1.53
N ASN A 141 0.77 -4.39 -1.93
CA ASN A 141 0.85 -4.87 -3.30
C ASN A 141 -0.48 -5.45 -3.79
N GLU A 142 -1.15 -6.26 -2.95
CA GLU A 142 -2.41 -6.90 -3.32
C GLU A 142 -3.55 -5.89 -3.40
N GLY A 143 -3.61 -4.91 -2.48
CA GLY A 143 -4.58 -3.83 -2.50
C GLY A 143 -4.51 -3.03 -3.79
N LEU A 144 -3.30 -2.66 -4.22
CA LEU A 144 -3.12 -1.95 -5.48
C LEU A 144 -3.60 -2.81 -6.68
N LEU A 145 -3.19 -4.08 -6.74
CA LEU A 145 -3.61 -4.98 -7.82
C LEU A 145 -5.13 -5.18 -7.86
N ARG A 146 -5.81 -5.20 -6.71
CA ARG A 146 -7.28 -5.34 -6.65
C ARG A 146 -8.02 -4.14 -7.22
N THR A 147 -7.41 -2.95 -7.27
CA THR A 147 -8.02 -1.78 -7.92
C THR A 147 -8.19 -1.97 -9.43
N PHE A 148 -7.40 -2.85 -10.06
CA PHE A 148 -7.45 -3.13 -11.50
C PHE A 148 -8.39 -4.27 -11.89
N TYR A 149 -8.85 -5.10 -10.95
CA TYR A 149 -9.75 -6.21 -11.27
C TYR A 149 -11.07 -5.79 -11.92
N PRO A 150 -11.73 -4.69 -11.50
CA PRO A 150 -12.94 -4.23 -12.17
C PRO A 150 -12.72 -3.95 -13.65
N ALA A 151 -11.65 -3.26 -14.03
CA ALA A 151 -11.31 -3.01 -15.44
C ALA A 151 -11.00 -4.32 -16.19
N ARG A 152 -10.29 -5.25 -15.56
CA ARG A 152 -10.03 -6.58 -16.13
C ARG A 152 -11.33 -7.36 -16.40
N ARG A 153 -12.32 -7.23 -15.50
CA ARG A 153 -13.66 -7.83 -15.72
C ARG A 153 -14.37 -7.18 -16.90
N LEU A 154 -14.21 -5.86 -17.14
CA LEU A 154 -14.75 -5.21 -18.34
C LEU A 154 -14.12 -5.78 -19.61
N GLU A 155 -12.77 -5.94 -19.64
CA GLU A 155 -12.10 -6.57 -20.80
C GLU A 155 -12.68 -7.96 -21.10
N ARG A 156 -12.81 -8.79 -20.07
CA ARG A 156 -13.29 -10.17 -20.21
C ARG A 156 -14.76 -10.26 -20.56
N ASP A 157 -15.61 -9.59 -19.77
CA ASP A 157 -17.06 -9.82 -19.79
C ASP A 157 -17.76 -8.98 -20.87
N TRP A 158 -17.15 -7.86 -21.29
CA TRP A 158 -17.67 -6.98 -22.34
C TRP A 158 -16.90 -7.13 -23.66
N ALA A 159 -15.83 -7.92 -23.67
CA ALA A 159 -14.94 -8.11 -24.82
C ALA A 159 -14.48 -6.76 -25.41
N VAL A 160 -14.12 -5.81 -24.54
CA VAL A 160 -13.52 -4.54 -24.94
C VAL A 160 -12.02 -4.68 -25.12
N PRO A 161 -11.35 -3.77 -25.87
CA PRO A 161 -9.91 -3.78 -26.03
C PRO A 161 -9.19 -3.77 -24.68
N LYS A 162 -7.93 -4.28 -24.67
CA LYS A 162 -7.06 -4.25 -23.50
C LYS A 162 -6.90 -2.82 -22.98
N ILE A 163 -7.06 -2.66 -21.68
CA ILE A 163 -6.88 -1.38 -20.98
C ILE A 163 -5.42 -1.31 -20.49
N ASP A 164 -4.59 -0.56 -21.20
CA ASP A 164 -3.15 -0.47 -20.97
C ASP A 164 -2.63 0.95 -20.68
N CYS A 165 -3.52 1.95 -20.66
CA CYS A 165 -3.25 3.33 -20.26
C CYS A 165 -3.86 3.59 -18.89
N ALA A 166 -3.05 3.84 -17.89
CA ALA A 166 -3.50 4.30 -16.58
C ALA A 166 -3.55 5.82 -16.57
N HIS A 167 -4.57 6.36 -15.94
CA HIS A 167 -4.68 7.77 -15.64
C HIS A 167 -4.99 7.92 -14.16
N HIS A 168 -4.23 8.77 -13.49
CA HIS A 168 -4.44 9.05 -12.08
C HIS A 168 -4.25 10.54 -11.86
N ILE A 169 -5.29 11.21 -11.48
CA ILE A 169 -5.33 12.65 -11.42
C ILE A 169 -5.03 13.15 -10.01
N GLU A 170 -4.35 14.29 -9.90
CA GLU A 170 -4.14 15.09 -8.70
C GLU A 170 -3.05 14.57 -7.74
N LEU A 171 -2.92 13.28 -7.52
CA LEU A 171 -2.08 12.70 -6.47
C LEU A 171 -0.58 12.95 -6.68
N PRO A 172 0.11 13.66 -5.75
CA PRO A 172 1.54 13.95 -5.83
C PRO A 172 2.38 12.84 -5.18
N SER A 173 2.21 11.61 -5.64
CA SER A 173 2.89 10.41 -5.14
C SER A 173 3.16 9.44 -6.27
N LEU A 174 4.33 8.80 -6.27
CA LEU A 174 4.67 7.75 -7.22
C LEU A 174 5.71 6.81 -6.58
N PRO A 175 5.25 5.74 -5.90
CA PRO A 175 6.13 4.73 -5.32
C PRO A 175 6.96 4.02 -6.39
N TRP A 176 8.22 3.71 -6.07
CA TRP A 176 9.13 3.07 -7.01
C TRP A 176 8.61 1.74 -7.56
N GLY A 177 8.03 0.90 -6.68
CA GLY A 177 7.49 -0.41 -7.07
C GLY A 177 6.25 -0.33 -7.96
N HIS A 178 5.62 0.85 -8.09
CA HIS A 178 4.42 1.04 -8.90
C HIS A 178 4.67 0.70 -10.37
N ALA A 179 5.84 1.06 -10.93
CA ALA A 179 6.21 0.70 -12.29
C ALA A 179 6.25 -0.82 -12.51
N THR A 180 6.80 -1.59 -11.57
CA THR A 180 6.82 -3.06 -11.63
C THR A 180 5.40 -3.64 -11.61
N LEU A 181 4.54 -3.15 -10.72
CA LEU A 181 3.16 -3.63 -10.59
C LEU A 181 2.32 -3.28 -11.83
N LEU A 182 2.41 -2.05 -12.35
CA LEU A 182 1.74 -1.65 -13.58
C LEU A 182 2.18 -2.50 -14.77
N ALA A 183 3.49 -2.63 -14.99
CA ALA A 183 4.03 -3.45 -16.08
C ALA A 183 3.59 -4.92 -15.94
N GLY A 184 3.60 -5.47 -14.73
CA GLY A 184 3.09 -6.80 -14.42
C GLY A 184 1.60 -7.00 -14.70
N CYS A 185 0.82 -5.92 -14.66
CA CYS A 185 -0.58 -5.87 -15.10
C CYS A 185 -0.74 -5.65 -16.61
N GLY A 186 0.36 -5.48 -17.34
CA GLY A 186 0.35 -5.16 -18.77
C GLY A 186 -0.09 -3.73 -19.08
N ILE A 187 -0.01 -2.83 -18.10
CA ILE A 187 -0.20 -1.39 -18.27
C ILE A 187 1.14 -0.79 -18.72
N LYS A 188 1.12 -0.02 -19.79
CA LYS A 188 2.31 0.54 -20.44
C LYS A 188 2.50 2.02 -20.18
N TYR A 189 1.39 2.73 -19.93
CA TYR A 189 1.35 4.18 -19.87
C TYR A 189 0.66 4.65 -18.60
N LEU A 190 1.22 5.71 -18.01
CA LEU A 190 0.65 6.39 -16.86
C LEU A 190 0.61 7.89 -17.12
N SER A 191 -0.58 8.46 -17.11
CA SER A 191 -0.78 9.92 -17.09
C SER A 191 -1.02 10.36 -15.65
N LEU A 192 -0.19 11.30 -15.17
CA LEU A 192 -0.22 11.79 -13.79
C LEU A 192 -0.21 13.33 -13.76
N PRO A 193 -1.33 14.00 -14.07
CA PRO A 193 -1.48 15.43 -13.83
C PRO A 193 -1.74 15.66 -12.34
N TYR A 194 -0.76 16.25 -11.64
CA TYR A 194 -0.81 16.38 -10.19
C TYR A 194 -1.13 17.79 -9.71
N LEU A 195 -1.50 17.88 -8.44
CA LEU A 195 -1.79 19.16 -7.78
C LEU A 195 -0.49 19.85 -7.36
N ALA A 196 -0.07 20.86 -8.13
CA ALA A 196 1.27 21.44 -7.99
C ALA A 196 1.49 22.24 -6.70
N TYR A 197 0.47 22.88 -6.15
CA TYR A 197 0.66 23.80 -5.03
C TYR A 197 0.91 23.09 -3.68
N ASP A 198 0.58 21.82 -3.57
CA ASP A 198 0.81 21.01 -2.35
C ASP A 198 1.65 19.76 -2.66
N SER A 199 2.51 19.86 -3.68
CA SER A 199 3.25 18.70 -4.17
C SER A 199 4.72 18.76 -3.83
N THR A 200 5.22 17.65 -3.29
CA THR A 200 6.66 17.38 -3.17
C THR A 200 7.31 17.20 -4.54
N PHE A 201 6.53 16.94 -5.59
CA PHE A 201 7.03 16.78 -6.97
C PHE A 201 7.59 18.07 -7.57
N ASN A 202 7.24 19.23 -7.04
CA ASN A 202 7.78 20.52 -7.51
C ASN A 202 9.31 20.62 -7.42
N SER A 203 9.91 19.86 -6.52
CA SER A 203 11.37 19.82 -6.34
C SER A 203 12.07 18.77 -7.20
N LEU A 204 11.31 17.88 -7.86
CA LEU A 204 11.87 16.84 -8.72
C LEU A 204 12.42 17.42 -10.01
N LYS A 205 13.56 16.90 -10.45
CA LYS A 205 14.23 17.28 -11.69
C LYS A 205 14.05 16.20 -12.75
N VAL A 206 12.81 16.03 -13.20
CA VAL A 206 12.45 15.08 -14.25
C VAL A 206 11.78 15.81 -15.42
N PRO A 207 11.93 15.34 -16.67
CA PRO A 207 11.19 15.89 -17.80
C PRO A 207 9.70 15.53 -17.68
N PRO A 208 8.81 16.23 -18.42
CA PRO A 208 7.37 15.93 -18.36
C PRO A 208 7.01 14.54 -18.91
N LEU A 209 7.90 13.93 -19.69
CA LEU A 209 7.68 12.60 -20.29
C LEU A 209 8.95 11.76 -20.17
N PHE A 210 8.83 10.59 -19.56
CA PHE A 210 9.96 9.71 -19.26
C PHE A 210 9.51 8.27 -19.05
N TYR A 211 10.48 7.33 -18.93
CA TYR A 211 10.24 6.00 -18.41
C TYR A 211 10.44 5.99 -16.89
N HIS A 212 9.44 5.59 -16.13
CA HIS A 212 9.62 5.15 -14.75
C HIS A 212 10.04 3.68 -14.77
N GLU A 213 11.24 3.40 -14.24
CA GLU A 213 11.82 2.07 -14.18
C GLU A 213 11.70 1.51 -12.77
N GLY A 214 10.98 0.42 -12.64
CA GLY A 214 10.75 -0.28 -11.36
C GLY A 214 11.99 -1.03 -10.84
N PRO A 215 11.92 -1.58 -9.61
CA PRO A 215 13.01 -2.34 -9.01
C PRO A 215 13.49 -3.53 -9.84
N ASP A 216 12.58 -4.18 -10.57
CA ASP A 216 12.84 -5.34 -11.42
C ASP A 216 13.29 -4.99 -12.86
N GLY A 217 13.49 -3.70 -13.15
CA GLY A 217 13.82 -3.19 -14.48
C GLY A 217 12.63 -3.08 -15.45
N SER A 218 11.42 -3.38 -15.02
CA SER A 218 10.21 -3.12 -15.81
C SER A 218 9.99 -1.62 -15.97
N ARG A 219 9.42 -1.19 -17.11
CA ARG A 219 9.27 0.23 -17.46
C ARG A 219 7.84 0.58 -17.82
N VAL A 220 7.43 1.75 -17.40
CA VAL A 220 6.16 2.39 -17.76
C VAL A 220 6.46 3.79 -18.26
N MET A 221 5.88 4.21 -19.40
CA MET A 221 5.96 5.60 -19.83
C MET A 221 5.06 6.46 -18.93
N VAL A 222 5.61 7.56 -18.42
CA VAL A 222 4.90 8.47 -17.53
C VAL A 222 4.82 9.86 -18.17
N TRP A 223 3.61 10.38 -18.25
CA TRP A 223 3.32 11.79 -18.47
C TRP A 223 3.09 12.44 -17.12
N LEU A 224 4.11 13.16 -16.64
CA LEU A 224 4.06 13.95 -15.41
C LEU A 224 3.94 15.43 -15.81
N ASP A 225 2.72 15.91 -15.91
CA ASP A 225 2.53 17.28 -16.38
C ASP A 225 2.68 18.29 -15.26
N VAL A 226 3.81 18.96 -15.25
CA VAL A 226 4.08 20.14 -14.42
C VAL A 226 3.82 21.37 -15.27
N HIS A 227 2.61 21.85 -15.27
CA HIS A 227 2.28 23.02 -16.04
C HIS A 227 2.87 24.29 -15.43
N ALA A 228 3.70 25.01 -16.17
CA ALA A 228 4.40 26.21 -15.70
C ALA A 228 3.47 27.37 -15.29
N SER A 229 2.20 27.34 -15.66
CA SER A 229 1.24 28.43 -15.44
C SER A 229 0.04 28.06 -14.57
N SER A 230 -0.23 26.77 -14.36
CA SER A 230 -1.39 26.31 -13.59
C SER A 230 -0.96 25.89 -12.19
N LYS A 231 -1.67 26.35 -11.16
CA LYS A 231 -1.51 25.85 -9.79
C LYS A 231 -2.11 24.47 -9.61
N ALA A 232 -2.96 24.04 -10.56
CA ALA A 232 -3.66 22.78 -10.54
C ALA A 232 -3.47 22.05 -11.87
N GLY A 233 -2.50 21.15 -11.95
CA GLY A 233 -2.22 20.35 -13.16
C GLY A 233 -3.44 19.59 -13.69
N TYR A 234 -4.35 19.21 -12.81
CA TYR A 234 -5.56 18.45 -13.14
C TYR A 234 -6.71 19.28 -13.77
N THR A 235 -6.54 20.57 -14.01
CA THR A 235 -7.53 21.42 -14.71
C THR A 235 -7.07 21.89 -16.08
N GLN A 236 -6.04 21.33 -16.63
CA GLN A 236 -5.37 21.79 -17.85
C GLN A 236 -6.28 21.82 -19.07
N GLY A 237 -7.09 20.79 -19.26
CA GLY A 237 -8.05 20.73 -20.36
C GLY A 237 -9.05 21.87 -20.30
N ALA A 238 -9.58 22.19 -19.11
CA ALA A 238 -10.46 23.32 -18.90
C ALA A 238 -9.77 24.66 -19.19
N ASP A 239 -8.51 24.80 -18.77
CA ASP A 239 -7.75 26.03 -18.99
C ASP A 239 -7.47 26.29 -20.46
N VAL A 240 -7.07 25.25 -21.22
CA VAL A 240 -6.89 25.33 -22.67
C VAL A 240 -8.17 25.73 -23.37
N LEU A 241 -9.30 25.12 -22.98
CA LEU A 241 -10.58 25.39 -23.63
C LEU A 241 -11.14 26.77 -23.29
N ARG A 242 -10.86 27.31 -22.10
CA ARG A 242 -11.29 28.65 -21.70
C ARG A 242 -10.51 29.77 -22.41
N SER A 243 -9.23 29.57 -22.69
CA SER A 243 -8.34 30.59 -23.24
C SER A 243 -7.36 30.04 -24.25
N GLY A 244 -7.71 30.11 -25.53
CA GLY A 244 -6.79 29.80 -26.63
C GLY A 244 -5.54 30.68 -26.62
N ASP A 245 -5.62 31.90 -26.12
CA ASP A 245 -4.46 32.79 -25.95
C ASP A 245 -3.50 32.30 -24.86
N ALA A 246 -4.01 31.69 -23.79
CA ALA A 246 -3.17 31.10 -22.77
C ALA A 246 -2.44 29.88 -23.32
N LEU A 247 -3.09 29.04 -24.12
CA LEU A 247 -2.46 27.94 -24.85
C LEU A 247 -1.30 28.45 -25.67
N ASP A 248 -1.56 29.43 -26.57
CA ASP A 248 -0.59 29.91 -27.55
C ASP A 248 0.62 30.60 -26.88
N ARG A 249 0.40 31.39 -25.84
CA ARG A 249 1.46 32.19 -25.21
C ARG A 249 2.20 31.50 -24.08
N GLN A 250 1.55 30.62 -23.34
CA GLN A 250 2.12 30.00 -22.15
C GLN A 250 2.55 28.57 -22.41
N TRP A 251 1.65 27.71 -22.87
CA TRP A 251 1.93 26.28 -23.00
C TRP A 251 2.86 25.98 -24.16
N LEU A 252 2.50 26.39 -25.36
CA LEU A 252 3.33 26.14 -26.54
C LEU A 252 4.71 26.80 -26.41
N ALA A 253 4.77 27.99 -25.81
CA ALA A 253 6.05 28.66 -25.54
C ALA A 253 6.89 27.89 -24.50
N HIS A 254 6.26 27.30 -23.47
CA HIS A 254 6.99 26.49 -22.50
C HIS A 254 7.60 25.24 -23.14
N TYR A 255 6.79 24.41 -23.78
CA TYR A 255 7.27 23.17 -24.40
C TYR A 255 8.22 23.42 -25.57
N SER A 256 8.04 24.49 -26.35
CA SER A 256 8.98 24.88 -27.40
C SER A 256 10.37 25.19 -26.85
N ARG A 257 10.48 25.79 -25.66
CA ARG A 257 11.77 26.07 -25.01
C ARG A 257 12.52 24.84 -24.54
N LEU A 258 11.84 23.70 -24.36
CA LEU A 258 12.51 22.45 -23.98
C LEU A 258 13.35 21.86 -25.14
N GLY A 259 13.10 22.27 -26.40
CA GLY A 259 13.88 21.91 -27.57
C GLY A 259 14.03 20.39 -27.72
N THR A 260 15.24 19.91 -27.76
CA THR A 260 15.56 18.47 -27.92
C THR A 260 15.16 17.62 -26.71
N ALA A 261 14.96 18.22 -25.53
CA ALA A 261 14.45 17.51 -24.37
C ALA A 261 12.95 17.18 -24.49
N TYR A 262 12.24 17.84 -25.40
CA TYR A 262 10.84 17.53 -25.75
C TYR A 262 10.63 17.72 -27.26
N PRO A 263 11.06 16.77 -28.10
CA PRO A 263 10.96 16.88 -29.54
C PRO A 263 9.55 16.62 -30.11
N LEU A 264 8.63 16.17 -29.27
CA LEU A 264 7.24 15.91 -29.64
C LEU A 264 6.47 17.24 -29.78
N ARG A 265 5.85 17.45 -30.94
CA ARG A 265 4.94 18.60 -31.15
C ARG A 265 3.48 18.21 -30.82
N ALA A 266 3.32 17.53 -29.68
CA ALA A 266 2.01 17.14 -29.18
C ALA A 266 1.98 17.23 -27.65
N LEU A 267 0.83 17.56 -27.08
CA LEU A 267 0.59 17.65 -25.64
C LEU A 267 -0.70 16.93 -25.28
N LEU A 268 -0.76 16.36 -24.09
CA LEU A 268 -1.98 15.88 -23.48
C LEU A 268 -2.51 16.95 -22.52
N ALA A 269 -3.77 17.31 -22.64
CA ALA A 269 -4.46 18.21 -21.72
C ALA A 269 -5.68 17.50 -21.15
N SER A 270 -5.61 17.09 -19.88
CA SER A 270 -6.65 16.40 -19.11
C SER A 270 -7.34 17.33 -18.11
N GLY A 271 -8.36 16.87 -17.39
CA GLY A 271 -9.04 17.66 -16.37
C GLY A 271 -10.00 18.71 -16.92
N THR A 272 -10.78 18.38 -17.94
CA THR A 272 -11.74 19.32 -18.53
C THR A 272 -12.88 19.67 -17.59
N HIS A 273 -13.38 18.69 -16.83
CA HIS A 273 -14.48 18.93 -15.89
C HIS A 273 -14.01 19.41 -14.51
N GLY A 274 -12.71 19.26 -14.17
CA GLY A 274 -12.22 19.48 -12.82
C GLY A 274 -12.85 18.50 -11.81
N ASP A 275 -13.10 18.96 -10.58
CA ASP A 275 -13.74 18.15 -9.55
C ASP A 275 -15.16 17.75 -9.96
N ILE A 276 -15.49 16.48 -9.69
CA ILE A 276 -16.82 15.97 -10.03
C ILE A 276 -17.92 16.67 -9.25
N SER A 277 -18.98 17.07 -9.94
CA SER A 277 -20.15 17.75 -9.36
C SER A 277 -21.42 17.25 -10.01
N PRO A 278 -22.61 17.47 -9.41
CA PRO A 278 -23.90 17.10 -10.02
C PRO A 278 -24.16 17.73 -11.38
N SER A 279 -23.49 18.86 -11.69
CA SER A 279 -23.63 19.57 -12.95
C SER A 279 -22.53 19.28 -13.97
N SER A 280 -21.54 18.47 -13.64
CA SER A 280 -20.38 18.20 -14.53
C SER A 280 -20.81 17.74 -15.93
N GLY A 281 -21.81 16.87 -16.05
CA GLY A 281 -22.32 16.40 -17.34
C GLY A 281 -22.84 17.52 -18.26
N ASN A 282 -23.32 18.64 -17.71
CA ASN A 282 -23.86 19.76 -18.50
C ASN A 282 -22.79 20.45 -19.35
N GLN A 283 -21.50 20.26 -19.06
CA GLN A 283 -20.37 20.89 -19.75
C GLN A 283 -19.91 20.12 -21.00
N ALA A 284 -20.31 18.85 -21.17
CA ALA A 284 -19.84 17.98 -22.24
C ALA A 284 -20.01 18.62 -23.64
N ARG A 285 -21.19 19.22 -23.90
CA ARG A 285 -21.48 19.93 -25.15
C ARG A 285 -20.62 21.15 -25.33
N GLN A 286 -20.44 21.96 -24.28
CA GLN A 286 -19.62 23.15 -24.31
C GLN A 286 -18.17 22.86 -24.69
N PHE A 287 -17.57 21.80 -24.14
CA PHE A 287 -16.21 21.42 -24.49
C PHE A 287 -16.07 21.02 -25.95
N ALA A 288 -17.00 20.23 -26.50
CA ALA A 288 -16.99 19.87 -27.92
C ALA A 288 -17.09 21.11 -28.82
N GLU A 289 -17.98 22.04 -28.49
CA GLU A 289 -18.16 23.30 -29.25
C GLU A 289 -16.93 24.22 -29.15
N GLN A 290 -16.23 24.26 -28.01
CA GLN A 290 -15.01 25.03 -27.84
C GLN A 290 -13.87 24.49 -28.71
N ILE A 291 -13.71 23.15 -28.79
CA ILE A 291 -12.73 22.52 -29.68
C ILE A 291 -13.02 22.85 -31.15
N ILE A 292 -14.27 22.74 -31.60
CA ILE A 292 -14.68 23.05 -32.96
C ILE A 292 -14.39 24.51 -33.27
N ARG A 293 -14.75 25.43 -32.36
CA ARG A 293 -14.54 26.89 -32.51
C ARG A 293 -13.05 27.23 -32.59
N TYR A 294 -12.20 26.64 -31.73
CA TYR A 294 -10.76 26.89 -31.80
C TYR A 294 -10.17 26.38 -33.13
N ASN A 295 -10.55 25.17 -33.55
CA ASN A 295 -10.07 24.60 -34.82
C ASN A 295 -10.51 25.36 -36.08
N ALA A 296 -11.59 26.14 -36.02
CA ALA A 296 -12.04 27.01 -37.09
C ALA A 296 -11.26 28.32 -37.24
N ARG A 297 -10.39 28.66 -36.26
CA ARG A 297 -9.56 29.91 -36.30
C ARG A 297 -8.48 29.80 -37.37
N ALA A 298 -8.31 30.85 -38.16
CA ALA A 298 -7.25 30.92 -39.18
C ALA A 298 -5.87 31.15 -38.57
N ASP A 299 -5.77 31.83 -37.43
CA ASP A 299 -4.54 32.23 -36.73
C ASP A 299 -4.08 31.19 -35.67
N ARG A 300 -4.71 30.02 -35.57
CA ARG A 300 -4.39 29.01 -34.60
C ARG A 300 -2.95 28.51 -34.75
N LYS A 301 -2.26 28.31 -33.62
CA LYS A 301 -0.90 27.72 -33.57
C LYS A 301 -0.93 26.22 -33.29
N ALA A 302 -2.09 25.67 -32.95
CA ALA A 302 -2.29 24.27 -32.66
C ALA A 302 -3.54 23.71 -33.34
N LYS A 303 -3.61 22.39 -33.43
CA LYS A 303 -4.81 21.63 -33.72
C LYS A 303 -5.29 20.98 -32.43
N LEU A 304 -6.49 21.28 -31.97
CA LEU A 304 -7.10 20.56 -30.84
C LEU A 304 -7.75 19.29 -31.34
N VAL A 305 -7.50 18.20 -30.64
CA VAL A 305 -8.09 16.89 -30.91
C VAL A 305 -8.89 16.48 -29.68
N ASN A 306 -10.19 16.29 -29.84
CA ASN A 306 -11.01 15.68 -28.80
C ASN A 306 -10.57 14.20 -28.71
N ALA A 307 -9.91 13.80 -27.62
CA ALA A 307 -9.06 12.60 -27.58
C ALA A 307 -9.40 11.64 -26.44
N THR A 308 -9.05 10.38 -26.67
CA THR A 308 -8.81 9.42 -25.58
C THR A 308 -7.32 9.33 -25.29
N PHE A 309 -6.95 8.92 -24.05
CA PHE A 309 -5.55 8.80 -23.64
C PHE A 309 -4.69 7.99 -24.60
N PRO A 310 -5.14 6.83 -25.16
CA PRO A 310 -4.36 6.06 -26.12
C PRO A 310 -3.92 6.84 -27.34
N MET A 311 -4.68 7.84 -27.79
CA MET A 311 -4.32 8.65 -28.97
C MET A 311 -3.06 9.48 -28.74
N PHE A 312 -2.90 10.05 -27.54
CA PHE A 312 -1.67 10.75 -27.17
C PHE A 312 -0.48 9.79 -27.10
N TRP A 313 -0.64 8.66 -26.41
CA TRP A 313 0.41 7.68 -26.26
C TRP A 313 0.85 7.08 -27.60
N GLN A 314 -0.04 6.91 -28.54
CA GLN A 314 0.30 6.51 -29.91
C GLN A 314 1.21 7.55 -30.60
N ALA A 315 0.96 8.84 -30.42
CA ALA A 315 1.83 9.89 -30.95
C ALA A 315 3.21 9.88 -30.28
N VAL A 316 3.27 9.63 -28.97
CA VAL A 316 4.54 9.47 -28.23
C VAL A 316 5.34 8.28 -28.76
N GLU A 317 4.71 7.12 -28.95
CA GLU A 317 5.37 5.91 -29.48
C GLU A 317 5.90 6.12 -30.90
N GLN A 318 5.11 6.77 -31.74
CA GLN A 318 5.53 7.08 -33.11
C GLN A 318 6.77 7.98 -33.15
N GLN A 319 6.85 8.97 -32.26
CA GLN A 319 8.03 9.84 -32.14
C GLN A 319 9.22 9.09 -31.54
N GLN A 320 8.99 8.30 -30.48
CA GLN A 320 10.02 7.49 -29.84
C GLN A 320 10.62 6.46 -30.80
N ALA A 321 9.80 5.86 -31.68
CA ALA A 321 10.27 4.92 -32.70
C ALA A 321 11.11 5.58 -33.79
N LYS A 322 10.82 6.84 -34.15
CA LYS A 322 11.60 7.61 -35.13
C LYS A 322 12.95 8.04 -34.57
N THR A 323 12.93 8.58 -33.36
CA THR A 323 14.11 9.12 -32.68
C THR A 323 13.95 8.87 -31.20
N PRO A 324 14.60 7.84 -30.61
CA PRO A 324 14.55 7.60 -29.17
C PRO A 324 15.05 8.80 -28.39
N TRP A 325 14.26 9.28 -27.42
CA TRP A 325 14.55 10.47 -26.63
C TRP A 325 14.15 10.37 -25.16
N LEU A 326 13.25 9.44 -24.82
CA LEU A 326 12.79 9.27 -23.46
C LEU A 326 13.91 8.74 -22.56
N GLN A 327 14.12 9.43 -21.44
CA GLN A 327 15.04 9.02 -20.39
C GLN A 327 14.35 8.09 -19.42
N SER A 328 15.13 7.21 -18.77
CA SER A 328 14.63 6.36 -17.67
C SER A 328 15.02 6.94 -16.32
N PHE A 329 14.07 6.97 -15.41
CA PHE A 329 14.26 7.35 -14.01
C PHE A 329 13.92 6.15 -13.12
N ARG A 330 14.89 5.76 -12.29
CA ARG A 330 14.81 4.63 -11.39
C ARG A 330 14.87 5.12 -9.96
N GLY A 331 13.84 4.89 -9.18
CA GLY A 331 13.80 5.28 -7.78
C GLY A 331 12.44 5.79 -7.31
N GLU A 332 12.41 6.17 -6.06
CA GLU A 332 11.23 6.64 -5.34
C GLU A 332 11.02 8.15 -5.56
N PHE A 333 9.78 8.53 -5.88
CA PHE A 333 9.38 9.94 -6.08
C PHE A 333 8.86 10.60 -4.80
N GLY A 334 8.51 9.81 -3.79
CA GLY A 334 8.00 10.28 -2.52
C GLY A 334 6.54 9.90 -2.25
N HIS A 335 6.16 10.02 -0.98
CA HIS A 335 4.83 9.72 -0.45
C HIS A 335 4.26 11.00 0.18
N SER A 336 3.34 11.66 -0.50
CA SER A 336 2.74 12.90 0.01
C SER A 336 1.39 12.63 0.69
N TRP A 337 0.32 12.57 -0.07
CA TRP A 337 -1.04 12.39 0.45
C TRP A 337 -1.32 10.98 0.97
N ASP A 338 -0.51 9.99 0.60
CA ASP A 338 -0.61 8.61 1.11
C ASP A 338 -0.54 8.51 2.64
N LEU A 339 -0.12 9.59 3.31
CA LEU A 339 -0.02 9.65 4.77
C LEU A 339 -1.31 10.14 5.45
N TRP A 340 -2.26 10.70 4.70
CA TRP A 340 -3.51 11.26 5.26
C TRP A 340 -4.32 10.28 6.12
N PRO A 341 -4.35 8.98 5.81
CA PRO A 341 -5.10 8.04 6.65
C PRO A 341 -4.68 7.96 8.12
N VAL A 342 -3.53 8.51 8.52
CA VAL A 342 -3.14 8.61 9.94
C VAL A 342 -4.07 9.55 10.74
N SER A 343 -4.80 10.44 10.04
CA SER A 343 -5.83 11.30 10.63
C SER A 343 -7.13 10.56 11.00
N LEU A 344 -7.24 9.29 10.57
CA LEU A 344 -8.27 8.32 10.93
C LEU A 344 -7.59 6.98 11.27
N ALA A 345 -6.63 7.03 12.19
CA ALA A 345 -5.69 5.95 12.50
C ALA A 345 -6.40 4.62 12.84
N LYS A 346 -7.50 4.69 13.59
CA LYS A 346 -8.30 3.51 13.95
C LYS A 346 -8.90 2.82 12.72
N TYR A 347 -9.35 3.59 11.72
CA TYR A 347 -9.94 3.04 10.49
C TYR A 347 -8.86 2.54 9.54
N ALA A 348 -7.71 3.22 9.47
CA ALA A 348 -6.55 2.73 8.73
C ALA A 348 -6.05 1.38 9.29
N ALA A 349 -5.94 1.26 10.61
CA ALA A 349 -5.60 -0.01 11.26
C ALA A 349 -6.67 -1.10 11.00
N ALA A 350 -7.96 -0.76 11.10
CA ALA A 350 -9.05 -1.70 10.81
C ALA A 350 -9.01 -2.21 9.36
N MET A 351 -8.75 -1.32 8.39
CA MET A 351 -8.55 -1.70 6.99
C MET A 351 -7.37 -2.68 6.85
N ARG A 352 -6.20 -2.35 7.41
CA ARG A 352 -4.99 -3.18 7.31
C ARG A 352 -5.19 -4.58 7.91
N ASN A 353 -5.93 -4.70 9.00
CA ASN A 353 -6.28 -5.99 9.58
C ASN A 353 -7.29 -6.74 8.71
N ALA A 354 -8.38 -6.10 8.30
CA ALA A 354 -9.42 -6.74 7.47
C ALA A 354 -8.89 -7.25 6.12
N GLN A 355 -7.95 -6.53 5.48
CA GLN A 355 -7.32 -6.99 4.24
C GLN A 355 -6.48 -8.26 4.45
N ARG A 356 -5.75 -8.37 5.58
CA ARG A 356 -4.96 -9.57 5.93
C ARG A 356 -5.87 -10.76 6.25
N ASP A 357 -6.97 -10.51 6.94
CA ASP A 357 -8.00 -11.52 7.21
C ASP A 357 -8.65 -12.01 5.92
N PHE A 358 -8.90 -11.10 4.96
CA PHE A 358 -9.43 -11.46 3.65
C PHE A 358 -8.44 -12.32 2.83
N LEU A 359 -7.16 -11.95 2.80
CA LEU A 359 -6.11 -12.77 2.15
C LEU A 359 -5.99 -14.15 2.81
N SER A 360 -6.12 -14.21 4.13
CA SER A 360 -6.09 -15.47 4.89
C SER A 360 -7.30 -16.35 4.58
N ALA A 361 -8.49 -15.74 4.44
CA ALA A 361 -9.71 -16.43 4.03
C ALA A 361 -9.61 -16.97 2.60
N GLU A 362 -9.06 -16.19 1.66
CA GLU A 362 -8.83 -16.64 0.28
C GLU A 362 -7.84 -17.83 0.22
N ALA A 363 -6.79 -17.81 1.05
CA ALA A 363 -5.86 -18.94 1.14
C ALA A 363 -6.56 -20.22 1.62
N LEU A 364 -7.37 -20.13 2.68
CA LEU A 364 -8.16 -21.26 3.17
C LEU A 364 -9.17 -21.76 2.13
N LEU A 365 -9.86 -20.83 1.44
CA LEU A 365 -10.78 -21.17 0.35
C LEU A 365 -10.08 -21.87 -0.81
N SER A 366 -8.82 -21.52 -1.11
CA SER A 366 -8.06 -22.15 -2.18
C SER A 366 -7.72 -23.60 -1.86
N ILE A 367 -7.33 -23.87 -0.62
CA ILE A 367 -7.12 -25.24 -0.15
C ILE A 367 -8.44 -26.05 -0.09
N ALA A 368 -9.51 -25.42 0.41
CA ALA A 368 -10.82 -26.06 0.49
C ALA A 368 -11.42 -26.33 -0.90
N GLY A 369 -11.29 -25.36 -1.81
CA GLY A 369 -11.84 -25.41 -3.16
C GLY A 369 -11.14 -26.42 -4.08
N TYR A 370 -9.97 -26.93 -3.70
CA TYR A 370 -9.29 -27.99 -4.46
C TYR A 370 -10.20 -29.20 -4.73
N LYS A 371 -10.99 -29.63 -3.74
CA LYS A 371 -11.96 -30.72 -3.87
C LYS A 371 -13.34 -30.28 -4.36
N LYS A 372 -13.63 -29.00 -4.30
CA LYS A 372 -14.92 -28.39 -4.69
C LYS A 372 -14.69 -27.17 -5.60
N PRO A 373 -14.31 -27.35 -6.88
CA PRO A 373 -14.04 -26.22 -7.78
C PRO A 373 -15.21 -25.24 -7.95
N ALA A 374 -16.46 -25.69 -7.76
CA ALA A 374 -17.65 -24.84 -7.78
C ALA A 374 -17.56 -23.67 -6.77
N LEU A 375 -16.80 -23.80 -5.70
CA LEU A 375 -16.57 -22.78 -4.70
C LEU A 375 -16.01 -21.48 -5.29
N ILE A 376 -15.22 -21.56 -6.39
CA ILE A 376 -14.68 -20.39 -7.10
C ILE A 376 -15.82 -19.48 -7.56
N ARG A 377 -16.86 -20.06 -8.16
CA ARG A 377 -18.05 -19.32 -8.64
C ARG A 377 -18.97 -18.93 -7.49
N GLU A 378 -19.19 -19.83 -6.54
CA GLU A 378 -20.09 -19.60 -5.40
C GLU A 378 -19.62 -18.40 -4.55
N THR A 379 -18.31 -18.22 -4.38
CA THR A 379 -17.72 -17.14 -3.56
C THR A 379 -17.46 -15.84 -4.32
N LEU A 380 -17.54 -15.85 -5.66
CA LEU A 380 -17.15 -14.70 -6.47
C LEU A 380 -17.89 -13.39 -6.11
N PRO A 381 -19.22 -13.38 -5.86
CA PRO A 381 -19.90 -12.14 -5.46
C PRO A 381 -19.39 -11.55 -4.15
N ASP A 382 -19.13 -12.38 -3.14
CA ASP A 382 -18.59 -11.93 -1.85
C ASP A 382 -17.15 -11.42 -2.00
N ARG A 383 -16.32 -12.08 -2.81
CA ARG A 383 -14.94 -11.65 -3.10
C ARG A 383 -14.92 -10.32 -3.87
N ILE A 384 -15.75 -10.16 -4.91
CA ILE A 384 -15.87 -8.90 -5.66
C ILE A 384 -16.24 -7.75 -4.73
N ARG A 385 -17.20 -7.96 -3.82
CA ARG A 385 -17.61 -6.91 -2.89
C ARG A 385 -16.53 -6.60 -1.85
N ALA A 386 -15.82 -7.62 -1.33
CA ALA A 386 -14.69 -7.43 -0.44
C ALA A 386 -13.56 -6.63 -1.12
N GLU A 387 -13.20 -6.98 -2.36
CA GLU A 387 -12.23 -6.26 -3.18
C GLU A 387 -12.66 -4.81 -3.43
N TRP A 388 -13.94 -4.58 -3.69
CA TRP A 388 -14.48 -3.23 -3.85
C TRP A 388 -14.32 -2.41 -2.56
N CYS A 389 -14.70 -2.95 -1.39
CA CYS A 389 -14.51 -2.28 -0.10
C CYS A 389 -13.04 -1.97 0.14
N TRP A 390 -12.15 -2.92 -0.12
CA TRP A 390 -10.71 -2.75 0.04
C TRP A 390 -10.17 -1.62 -0.85
N ALA A 391 -10.50 -1.64 -2.14
CA ALA A 391 -10.06 -0.61 -3.08
C ALA A 391 -10.59 0.78 -2.69
N MET A 392 -11.89 0.91 -2.37
CA MET A 392 -12.51 2.18 -1.98
C MET A 392 -11.96 2.73 -0.65
N LEU A 393 -11.49 1.86 0.25
CA LEU A 393 -10.78 2.27 1.47
C LEU A 393 -9.46 2.99 1.17
N SER A 394 -8.93 2.90 -0.03
CA SER A 394 -7.73 3.61 -0.47
C SER A 394 -8.01 4.85 -1.32
N ASP A 395 -9.27 5.16 -1.63
CA ASP A 395 -9.59 6.41 -2.34
C ASP A 395 -9.04 7.61 -1.57
N HIS A 396 -8.42 8.56 -2.29
CA HIS A 396 -7.68 9.66 -1.67
C HIS A 396 -8.58 10.69 -0.96
N ALA A 397 -9.88 10.72 -1.25
CA ALA A 397 -10.83 11.60 -0.57
C ALA A 397 -11.12 11.14 0.88
N TRP A 398 -10.07 10.74 1.61
CA TRP A 398 -10.17 10.22 2.98
C TRP A 398 -10.84 11.18 3.94
N ASN A 399 -10.53 12.45 3.80
CA ASN A 399 -10.96 13.48 4.73
C ASN A 399 -12.23 14.18 4.28
N GLY A 400 -12.35 14.57 3.02
CA GLY A 400 -13.47 15.34 2.50
C GLY A 400 -13.40 16.83 2.85
N THR A 401 -14.14 17.66 2.11
CA THR A 401 -14.19 19.09 2.33
C THR A 401 -15.26 19.48 3.33
N GLY A 402 -14.87 20.20 4.39
CA GLY A 402 -15.76 20.64 5.47
C GLY A 402 -16.18 19.52 6.43
N THR A 403 -16.60 19.94 7.62
CA THR A 403 -16.85 19.03 8.77
C THR A 403 -17.88 17.94 8.48
N GLU A 404 -18.95 18.26 7.77
CA GLU A 404 -20.02 17.30 7.45
C GLU A 404 -19.50 16.17 6.55
N ASN A 405 -18.79 16.54 5.47
CA ASN A 405 -18.20 15.54 4.57
C ASN A 405 -17.09 14.74 5.23
N GLN A 406 -16.30 15.34 6.10
CA GLN A 406 -15.29 14.62 6.89
C GLN A 406 -15.93 13.54 7.76
N ARG A 407 -17.04 13.87 8.45
CA ARG A 407 -17.79 12.89 9.23
C ARG A 407 -18.41 11.79 8.38
N HIS A 408 -19.00 12.17 7.24
CA HIS A 408 -19.56 11.22 6.27
C HIS A 408 -18.48 10.26 5.75
N ASN A 409 -17.34 10.77 5.32
CA ASN A 409 -16.23 9.98 4.81
C ASN A 409 -15.64 9.05 5.88
N ALA A 410 -15.45 9.54 7.10
CA ALA A 410 -15.00 8.70 8.21
C ALA A 410 -15.99 7.56 8.48
N GLN A 411 -17.31 7.83 8.43
CA GLN A 411 -18.32 6.79 8.59
C GLN A 411 -18.25 5.75 7.47
N LEU A 412 -18.12 6.16 6.20
CA LEU A 412 -17.99 5.25 5.07
C LEU A 412 -16.77 4.33 5.23
N ARG A 413 -15.58 4.91 5.60
CA ARG A 413 -14.37 4.10 5.81
C ARG A 413 -14.55 3.08 6.92
N ARG A 414 -15.22 3.45 8.00
CA ARG A 414 -15.57 2.52 9.09
C ARG A 414 -16.46 1.39 8.59
N ASP A 415 -17.50 1.73 7.85
CA ASP A 415 -18.50 0.75 7.38
C ASP A 415 -17.88 -0.19 6.33
N TRP A 416 -17.07 0.32 5.39
CA TRP A 416 -16.37 -0.52 4.42
C TRP A 416 -15.31 -1.42 5.06
N ALA A 417 -14.58 -0.93 6.09
CA ALA A 417 -13.63 -1.77 6.82
C ALA A 417 -14.34 -2.91 7.57
N ARG A 418 -15.49 -2.63 8.19
CA ARG A 418 -16.32 -3.64 8.85
C ARG A 418 -16.90 -4.63 7.85
N GLU A 419 -17.38 -4.15 6.70
CA GLU A 419 -17.91 -5.02 5.65
C GLU A 419 -16.82 -5.95 5.11
N LEU A 420 -15.62 -5.43 4.86
CA LEU A 420 -14.47 -6.24 4.43
C LEU A 420 -14.14 -7.33 5.46
N ALA A 421 -14.07 -6.98 6.74
CA ALA A 421 -13.82 -7.95 7.83
C ALA A 421 -14.92 -9.01 7.91
N SER A 422 -16.19 -8.60 7.87
CA SER A 422 -17.34 -9.53 7.93
C SER A 422 -17.35 -10.50 6.73
N ARG A 423 -16.95 -10.05 5.53
CA ARG A 423 -16.83 -10.94 4.38
C ARG A 423 -15.66 -11.90 4.52
N ALA A 424 -14.54 -11.46 5.08
CA ALA A 424 -13.42 -12.34 5.39
C ALA A 424 -13.82 -13.44 6.38
N GLU A 425 -14.56 -13.10 7.44
CA GLU A 425 -15.11 -14.06 8.41
C GLU A 425 -16.05 -15.07 7.73
N LYS A 426 -17.01 -14.58 6.92
CA LYS A 426 -17.94 -15.43 6.15
C LYS A 426 -17.19 -16.41 5.25
N LEU A 427 -16.20 -15.93 4.51
CA LEU A 427 -15.41 -16.75 3.59
C LEU A 427 -14.53 -17.76 4.35
N THR A 428 -13.99 -17.37 5.51
CA THR A 428 -13.26 -18.29 6.41
C THR A 428 -14.17 -19.41 6.91
N ALA A 429 -15.36 -19.07 7.39
CA ALA A 429 -16.34 -20.07 7.85
C ALA A 429 -16.72 -21.04 6.72
N LEU A 430 -16.94 -20.53 5.50
CA LEU A 430 -17.22 -21.36 4.32
C LEU A 430 -16.03 -22.26 3.95
N GLY A 431 -14.80 -21.75 4.09
CA GLY A 431 -13.59 -22.56 3.90
C GLY A 431 -13.55 -23.76 4.84
N TRP A 432 -13.76 -23.56 6.14
CA TRP A 432 -13.84 -24.63 7.13
C TRP A 432 -14.96 -25.62 6.83
N GLN A 433 -16.15 -25.13 6.53
CA GLN A 433 -17.29 -25.95 6.15
C GLN A 433 -17.00 -26.83 4.90
N THR A 434 -16.34 -26.24 3.88
CA THR A 434 -16.01 -26.97 2.64
C THR A 434 -14.96 -28.04 2.88
N LEU A 435 -14.04 -27.84 3.82
CA LEU A 435 -13.10 -28.88 4.26
C LEU A 435 -13.79 -30.02 5.01
N GLY A 436 -15.07 -29.89 5.37
CA GLY A 436 -15.80 -30.84 6.20
C GLY A 436 -15.40 -30.76 7.67
N ALA A 437 -14.86 -29.63 8.12
CA ALA A 437 -14.52 -29.44 9.52
C ALA A 437 -15.78 -29.50 10.37
N ALA A 438 -15.82 -30.41 11.35
CA ALA A 438 -16.92 -30.58 12.28
C ALA A 438 -16.50 -30.07 13.67
N GLU A 439 -17.41 -29.33 14.33
CA GLU A 439 -17.17 -28.84 15.69
C GLU A 439 -16.86 -29.98 16.65
N SER A 440 -15.88 -29.76 17.50
CA SER A 440 -15.50 -30.70 18.56
C SER A 440 -14.88 -29.97 19.75
N PRO A 441 -15.38 -30.14 20.96
CA PRO A 441 -14.82 -29.47 22.13
C PRO A 441 -13.38 -29.89 22.43
N SER A 442 -12.98 -31.07 21.95
CA SER A 442 -11.64 -31.65 22.15
C SER A 442 -10.72 -31.52 20.94
N GLY A 443 -11.19 -30.93 19.83
CA GLY A 443 -10.39 -30.71 18.63
C GLY A 443 -10.04 -29.24 18.42
N LEU A 444 -8.86 -28.99 17.86
CA LEU A 444 -8.42 -27.68 17.42
C LEU A 444 -7.64 -27.81 16.12
N LEU A 445 -8.07 -27.11 15.11
CA LEU A 445 -7.37 -26.98 13.82
C LEU A 445 -6.71 -25.61 13.74
N LEU A 446 -5.48 -25.60 13.28
CA LEU A 446 -4.71 -24.37 12.99
C LEU A 446 -4.40 -24.37 11.49
N PHE A 447 -4.77 -23.31 10.79
CA PHE A 447 -4.40 -23.12 9.38
C PHE A 447 -3.39 -21.98 9.25
N ASN A 448 -2.31 -22.24 8.52
CA ASN A 448 -1.32 -21.23 8.16
C ASN A 448 -1.65 -20.60 6.80
N PRO A 449 -2.03 -19.32 6.75
CA PRO A 449 -2.37 -18.66 5.48
C PRO A 449 -1.16 -18.18 4.67
N LEU A 450 0.07 -18.51 5.08
CA LEU A 450 1.31 -18.07 4.43
C LEU A 450 1.97 -19.22 3.67
N GLY A 451 2.73 -18.88 2.63
CA GLY A 451 3.40 -19.82 1.73
C GLY A 451 4.66 -20.48 2.28
N PHE A 452 4.93 -20.38 3.58
CA PHE A 452 6.08 -21.00 4.25
C PHE A 452 5.68 -21.56 5.62
N PRO A 453 6.36 -22.60 6.12
CA PRO A 453 6.05 -23.20 7.41
C PRO A 453 6.47 -22.26 8.55
N ARG A 454 5.71 -22.26 9.65
CA ARG A 454 6.01 -21.42 10.83
C ARG A 454 5.39 -21.91 12.12
N LYS A 455 5.97 -21.45 13.24
CA LYS A 455 5.35 -21.42 14.56
C LYS A 455 4.71 -20.04 14.82
N SER A 456 3.68 -19.99 15.66
CA SER A 456 3.04 -18.75 16.06
C SER A 456 2.43 -18.87 17.47
N LEU A 457 2.31 -17.74 18.16
CA LEU A 457 1.49 -17.68 19.37
C LEU A 457 0.02 -17.90 18.99
N VAL A 458 -0.66 -18.77 19.73
CA VAL A 458 -2.10 -19.01 19.62
C VAL A 458 -2.71 -18.75 20.98
N CYS A 459 -3.71 -17.87 21.05
CA CYS A 459 -4.47 -17.56 22.24
C CYS A 459 -5.95 -17.86 21.98
N LEU A 460 -6.54 -18.71 22.84
CA LEU A 460 -7.90 -19.21 22.67
C LEU A 460 -8.77 -18.87 23.87
N SER A 461 -9.99 -18.43 23.63
CA SER A 461 -11.03 -18.44 24.64
C SER A 461 -11.56 -19.87 24.83
N VAL A 462 -11.43 -20.41 26.03
CA VAL A 462 -11.95 -21.74 26.41
C VAL A 462 -12.65 -21.63 27.77
N GLU A 463 -13.64 -22.49 28.03
CA GLU A 463 -14.46 -22.41 29.24
C GLU A 463 -13.66 -22.48 30.57
N GLN A 464 -12.65 -23.34 30.60
CA GLN A 464 -11.82 -23.57 31.79
C GLN A 464 -10.33 -23.63 31.40
N PRO A 465 -9.73 -22.49 31.08
CA PRO A 465 -8.35 -22.46 30.54
C PRO A 465 -7.32 -23.03 31.52
N GLN A 466 -7.53 -22.90 32.83
CA GLN A 466 -6.63 -23.45 33.87
C GLN A 466 -6.65 -25.00 33.96
N GLN A 467 -7.71 -25.64 33.45
CA GLN A 467 -7.90 -27.08 33.46
C GLN A 467 -7.77 -27.68 32.04
N THR A 468 -7.36 -26.91 31.06
CA THR A 468 -7.25 -27.37 29.67
C THR A 468 -5.78 -27.54 29.27
N THR A 469 -5.43 -28.76 28.81
CA THR A 469 -4.14 -29.08 28.24
C THR A 469 -4.23 -29.13 26.72
N VAL A 470 -3.23 -28.59 26.05
CA VAL A 470 -3.08 -28.67 24.58
C VAL A 470 -2.11 -29.77 24.22
N LYS A 471 -2.47 -30.65 23.29
CA LYS A 471 -1.59 -31.73 22.82
C LYS A 471 -1.46 -31.72 21.31
N HIS A 472 -0.27 -32.02 20.83
CA HIS A 472 0.01 -32.30 19.43
C HIS A 472 0.66 -33.69 19.33
N GLN A 473 0.09 -34.58 18.50
CA GLN A 473 0.57 -35.95 18.36
C GLN A 473 0.71 -36.67 19.73
N ASN A 474 -0.28 -36.52 20.58
CA ASN A 474 -0.34 -37.03 21.95
C ASN A 474 0.70 -36.47 22.94
N LYS A 475 1.56 -35.52 22.52
CA LYS A 475 2.53 -34.86 23.41
C LYS A 475 1.95 -33.54 23.90
N PRO A 476 2.01 -33.22 25.21
CA PRO A 476 1.55 -31.96 25.73
C PRO A 476 2.47 -30.82 25.26
N LEU A 477 1.84 -29.70 24.88
CA LEU A 477 2.53 -28.45 24.59
C LEU A 477 2.54 -27.58 25.87
N PRO A 478 3.61 -26.81 26.12
CA PRO A 478 3.58 -25.76 27.12
C PRO A 478 2.43 -24.80 26.87
N ALA A 479 1.59 -24.58 27.87
CA ALA A 479 0.45 -23.68 27.78
C ALA A 479 0.41 -22.78 29.02
N GLN A 480 -0.17 -21.62 28.88
CA GLN A 480 -0.27 -20.57 29.91
C GLN A 480 -1.60 -19.87 29.82
N VAL A 481 -2.17 -19.51 30.96
CA VAL A 481 -3.36 -18.67 31.01
C VAL A 481 -2.93 -17.21 31.06
N LEU A 482 -3.50 -16.41 30.20
CA LEU A 482 -3.29 -14.96 30.15
C LEU A 482 -4.62 -14.27 30.53
N ASP A 483 -4.56 -13.42 31.55
CA ASP A 483 -5.69 -12.56 31.93
C ASP A 483 -5.73 -11.33 31.00
N THR A 484 -6.88 -11.08 30.40
CA THR A 484 -7.13 -9.94 29.52
C THR A 484 -8.38 -9.19 29.97
N SER A 485 -8.61 -8.00 29.43
CA SER A 485 -9.83 -7.22 29.70
C SER A 485 -11.11 -7.92 29.24
N SER A 486 -10.99 -8.83 28.25
CA SER A 486 -12.12 -9.62 27.71
C SER A 486 -12.27 -11.01 28.35
N GLY A 487 -11.42 -11.36 29.32
CA GLY A 487 -11.44 -12.65 30.01
C GLY A 487 -10.11 -13.40 29.96
N LYS A 488 -10.15 -14.67 30.31
CA LYS A 488 -8.96 -15.53 30.38
C LYS A 488 -8.75 -16.27 29.06
N LEU A 489 -7.55 -16.17 28.52
CA LEU A 489 -7.13 -16.86 27.31
C LEU A 489 -6.14 -17.98 27.63
N LEU A 490 -6.29 -19.13 27.00
CA LEU A 490 -5.29 -20.18 26.99
C LEU A 490 -4.32 -19.92 25.84
N CYS A 491 -3.06 -19.63 26.16
CA CYS A 491 -2.01 -19.29 25.21
C CYS A 491 -0.95 -20.41 25.13
N PHE A 492 -0.50 -20.72 23.92
CA PHE A 492 0.59 -21.65 23.65
C PHE A 492 1.28 -21.29 22.33
N VAL A 493 2.52 -21.74 22.12
CA VAL A 493 3.16 -21.68 20.81
C VAL A 493 2.75 -22.90 19.99
N SER A 494 2.28 -22.71 18.76
CA SER A 494 1.88 -23.79 17.87
C SER A 494 3.06 -24.70 17.54
N PRO A 495 2.84 -25.98 17.17
CA PRO A 495 3.83 -26.70 16.39
C PRO A 495 4.10 -25.95 15.09
N GLU A 496 5.12 -26.37 14.35
CA GLU A 496 5.32 -25.85 13.01
C GLU A 496 4.13 -26.22 12.13
N VAL A 497 3.42 -25.21 11.62
CA VAL A 497 2.27 -25.37 10.72
C VAL A 497 2.76 -25.23 9.28
N PRO A 498 2.51 -26.21 8.40
CA PRO A 498 2.98 -26.18 7.01
C PRO A 498 2.51 -24.96 6.24
N ALA A 499 3.21 -24.63 5.15
CA ALA A 499 2.81 -23.60 4.19
C ALA A 499 1.41 -23.87 3.64
N PHE A 500 0.50 -22.91 3.68
CA PHE A 500 -0.91 -23.04 3.30
C PHE A 500 -1.54 -24.35 3.81
N GLY A 501 -1.14 -24.80 4.98
CA GLY A 501 -1.45 -26.12 5.51
C GLY A 501 -2.07 -26.06 6.90
N LEU A 502 -2.36 -27.24 7.42
CA LEU A 502 -3.06 -27.45 8.67
C LEU A 502 -2.23 -28.21 9.69
N ALA A 503 -2.42 -27.86 10.97
CA ALA A 503 -2.05 -28.71 12.11
C ALA A 503 -3.29 -29.00 12.95
N ALA A 504 -3.45 -30.29 13.34
CA ALA A 504 -4.53 -30.72 14.21
C ALA A 504 -4.00 -30.95 15.63
N LEU A 505 -4.64 -30.34 16.61
CA LEU A 505 -4.32 -30.43 18.03
C LEU A 505 -5.50 -30.99 18.81
N GLN A 506 -5.21 -31.46 20.01
CA GLN A 506 -6.21 -31.96 20.96
C GLN A 506 -6.25 -31.06 22.18
N LEU A 507 -7.45 -30.75 22.62
CA LEU A 507 -7.73 -30.04 23.86
C LEU A 507 -8.31 -31.07 24.87
N GLU A 508 -7.60 -31.30 25.94
CA GLU A 508 -8.04 -32.23 26.98
C GLU A 508 -8.31 -31.48 28.28
N ARG A 509 -9.47 -31.78 28.88
CA ARG A 509 -9.79 -31.28 30.21
C ARG A 509 -9.11 -32.17 31.24
N LEU A 510 -8.33 -31.60 32.13
CA LEU A 510 -7.77 -32.30 33.29
C LEU A 510 -8.93 -32.79 34.16
N LYS A 511 -9.01 -34.09 34.37
CA LYS A 511 -9.98 -34.65 35.33
C LYS A 511 -9.57 -34.15 36.72
N THR A 512 -10.48 -33.47 37.44
CA THR A 512 -10.31 -33.25 38.87
C THR A 512 -10.20 -34.63 39.53
N PRO A 513 -9.17 -34.92 40.34
CA PRO A 513 -9.13 -36.18 41.08
C PRO A 513 -10.42 -36.27 41.91
N THR A 514 -11.29 -37.24 41.62
CA THR A 514 -12.38 -37.62 42.52
C THR A 514 -11.72 -38.24 43.76
N VAL A 515 -11.57 -37.46 44.81
CA VAL A 515 -11.21 -38.00 46.11
C VAL A 515 -12.44 -38.76 46.59
N GLN A 516 -12.48 -40.09 46.32
CA GLN A 516 -13.31 -40.99 47.06
C GLN A 516 -12.52 -41.42 48.31
N GLY A 517 -12.98 -40.93 49.47
CA GLY A 517 -12.47 -41.40 50.75
C GLY A 517 -12.40 -40.27 51.78
N ASP A 518 -13.21 -40.47 52.80
CA ASP A 518 -13.19 -39.89 54.15
C ASP A 518 -12.89 -38.36 54.31
N ALA A 519 -13.78 -37.67 54.94
CA ALA A 519 -13.63 -36.29 55.33
C ALA A 519 -12.34 -36.08 56.16
N PRO A 520 -11.35 -35.31 55.65
CA PRO A 520 -10.24 -34.91 56.46
C PRO A 520 -10.64 -33.71 57.34
N THR A 521 -10.31 -33.82 58.59
CA THR A 521 -10.30 -32.77 59.58
C THR A 521 -9.60 -31.53 59.04
N ALA A 522 -10.18 -30.41 59.38
CA ALA A 522 -9.78 -29.06 59.00
C ALA A 522 -8.32 -28.74 59.39
N GLN A 523 -7.37 -29.00 58.52
CA GLN A 523 -6.00 -28.38 58.55
C GLN A 523 -5.15 -28.52 57.30
N ASP A 524 -5.65 -29.07 56.19
CA ASP A 524 -4.93 -29.03 54.92
C ASP A 524 -5.60 -28.03 53.95
N LYS A 525 -5.15 -26.80 54.00
CA LYS A 525 -5.43 -25.82 52.93
C LYS A 525 -4.76 -26.37 51.66
N ALA A 526 -5.64 -26.78 50.68
CA ALA A 526 -5.21 -26.97 49.31
C ALA A 526 -4.44 -25.70 48.84
N PRO A 527 -3.30 -25.85 48.12
CA PRO A 527 -2.61 -24.71 47.61
C PRO A 527 -3.48 -24.04 46.53
N THR A 528 -4.17 -22.99 46.91
CA THR A 528 -4.75 -22.02 46.00
C THR A 528 -3.56 -21.38 45.23
N LEU A 529 -3.58 -21.49 43.92
CA LEU A 529 -2.69 -20.78 42.99
C LEU A 529 -2.97 -19.27 43.01
N GLN A 530 -2.96 -18.69 44.22
CA GLN A 530 -3.02 -17.26 44.45
C GLN A 530 -1.99 -16.90 45.53
N ASP A 531 -1.19 -15.88 45.18
CA ASP A 531 -0.23 -15.19 46.02
C ASP A 531 1.19 -15.77 46.11
N LYS A 532 1.89 -15.49 45.00
CA LYS A 532 3.30 -15.05 44.83
C LYS A 532 3.65 -15.33 43.38
N ALA A 533 4.21 -14.36 42.66
CA ALA A 533 4.72 -14.61 41.32
C ALA A 533 5.56 -15.90 41.33
N PRO A 534 5.11 -17.00 40.74
CA PRO A 534 5.91 -18.22 40.81
C PRO A 534 7.07 -18.07 39.86
N THR A 535 8.27 -17.97 40.42
CA THR A 535 9.44 -18.45 39.71
C THR A 535 9.20 -19.94 39.48
N ALA A 536 8.67 -20.29 38.29
CA ALA A 536 8.60 -21.66 37.86
C ALA A 536 10.04 -22.19 37.84
N GLN A 537 10.42 -22.99 38.85
CA GLN A 537 11.72 -23.64 38.87
C GLN A 537 11.86 -24.43 37.56
N GLY A 538 12.81 -23.97 36.69
CA GLY A 538 13.06 -24.57 35.38
C GLY A 538 12.55 -23.81 34.15
N SER A 539 11.75 -22.75 34.27
CA SER A 539 11.38 -21.93 33.12
C SER A 539 12.55 -21.03 32.68
N PRO A 540 12.86 -20.95 31.38
CA PRO A 540 13.88 -20.02 30.88
C PRO A 540 13.40 -18.55 30.91
N LEU A 541 12.16 -18.30 31.32
CA LEU A 541 11.52 -16.99 31.35
C LEU A 541 11.52 -16.41 32.77
N ARG A 542 11.90 -15.13 32.88
CA ARG A 542 11.92 -14.38 34.13
C ARG A 542 11.35 -12.98 33.93
N ALA A 543 10.68 -12.46 34.94
CA ALA A 543 10.16 -11.10 34.94
C ALA A 543 10.32 -10.44 36.33
N SER A 544 10.63 -9.16 36.31
CA SER A 544 10.51 -8.22 37.43
C SER A 544 9.86 -6.93 36.90
N PRO A 545 9.46 -6.02 37.78
CA PRO A 545 8.88 -4.74 37.32
C PRO A 545 9.79 -3.92 36.39
N ASP A 546 11.07 -4.17 36.35
CA ASP A 546 12.04 -3.43 35.54
C ASP A 546 12.68 -4.24 34.41
N VAL A 547 12.56 -5.57 34.44
CA VAL A 547 13.28 -6.45 33.52
C VAL A 547 12.42 -7.64 33.11
N LEU A 548 12.36 -7.89 31.80
CA LEU A 548 11.91 -9.14 31.21
C LEU A 548 13.11 -9.89 30.64
N GLU A 549 13.14 -11.20 30.83
CA GLU A 549 14.21 -12.02 30.29
C GLU A 549 13.67 -13.36 29.79
N GLY A 550 14.08 -13.74 28.57
CA GLY A 550 13.81 -15.01 27.91
C GLY A 550 15.07 -15.58 27.26
N PRO A 551 14.94 -16.68 26.52
CA PRO A 551 16.06 -17.29 25.81
C PRO A 551 16.67 -16.36 24.76
N PHE A 552 15.85 -15.56 24.10
CA PHE A 552 16.26 -14.72 22.98
C PHE A 552 16.53 -13.26 23.38
N TYR A 553 15.75 -12.72 24.32
CA TYR A 553 15.83 -11.31 24.68
C TYR A 553 15.92 -11.08 26.19
N ARG A 554 16.63 -9.99 26.53
CA ARG A 554 16.57 -9.35 27.84
C ARG A 554 16.21 -7.89 27.62
N ALA A 555 15.06 -7.45 28.15
CA ALA A 555 14.54 -6.10 28.05
C ALA A 555 14.57 -5.41 29.42
N ALA A 556 15.06 -4.17 29.49
CA ALA A 556 15.05 -3.34 30.71
C ALA A 556 14.23 -2.05 30.45
N VAL A 557 13.36 -1.68 31.39
CA VAL A 557 12.48 -0.52 31.30
C VAL A 557 13.14 0.72 31.93
N ASP A 558 12.90 1.88 31.32
CA ASP A 558 13.15 3.19 31.91
C ASP A 558 11.87 3.73 32.53
N ARG A 559 11.78 3.72 33.86
CA ARG A 559 10.61 4.21 34.58
C ARG A 559 10.35 5.72 34.45
N ARG A 560 11.26 6.47 33.83
CA ARG A 560 11.06 7.92 33.61
C ARG A 560 10.28 8.20 32.34
N SER A 561 10.47 7.36 31.33
CA SER A 561 9.92 7.59 29.98
C SER A 561 8.94 6.53 29.53
N GLY A 562 8.83 5.40 30.23
CA GLY A 562 7.98 4.28 29.87
C GLY A 562 8.47 3.47 28.66
N GLY A 563 9.64 3.78 28.10
CA GLY A 563 10.28 3.00 27.03
C GLY A 563 11.33 2.04 27.57
N LEU A 564 11.89 1.19 26.69
CA LEU A 564 12.97 0.29 27.07
C LEU A 564 14.31 1.04 27.02
N SER A 565 15.05 1.00 28.15
CA SER A 565 16.41 1.54 28.23
C SER A 565 17.44 0.62 27.61
N SER A 566 17.15 -0.69 27.53
CA SER A 566 18.02 -1.73 26.95
C SER A 566 17.13 -2.84 26.37
N LEU A 567 17.53 -3.37 25.23
CA LEU A 567 17.00 -4.58 24.64
C LEU A 567 18.16 -5.39 24.06
N ILE A 568 18.61 -6.39 24.80
CA ILE A 568 19.71 -7.25 24.39
C ILE A 568 19.18 -8.49 23.67
N HIS A 569 19.61 -8.71 22.44
CA HIS A 569 19.39 -9.95 21.71
C HIS A 569 20.46 -10.97 22.12
N LYS A 570 20.11 -11.92 22.97
CA LYS A 570 21.05 -12.85 23.62
C LYS A 570 21.83 -13.73 22.63
N PRO A 571 21.23 -14.26 21.52
CA PRO A 571 21.96 -15.06 20.55
C PRO A 571 23.10 -14.32 19.85
N THR A 572 23.03 -12.99 19.73
CA THR A 572 24.11 -12.17 19.16
C THR A 572 24.91 -11.40 20.21
N GLY A 573 24.43 -11.29 21.44
CA GLY A 573 24.96 -10.45 22.48
C GLY A 573 24.80 -8.94 22.26
N ALA A 574 24.07 -8.54 21.21
CA ALA A 574 23.95 -7.15 20.79
C ALA A 574 22.91 -6.38 21.61
N GLU A 575 23.27 -5.15 22.05
CA GLU A 575 22.31 -4.14 22.50
C GLU A 575 21.64 -3.48 21.30
N LEU A 576 20.31 -3.48 21.27
CA LEU A 576 19.52 -2.96 20.15
C LEU A 576 19.13 -1.49 20.32
N VAL A 577 19.20 -0.94 21.54
CA VAL A 577 18.91 0.48 21.80
C VAL A 577 20.17 1.28 21.50
N ALA A 578 20.15 1.97 20.35
CA ALA A 578 21.29 2.78 19.95
C ALA A 578 21.55 3.97 20.91
N PRO A 579 22.80 4.34 21.13
CA PRO A 579 23.14 5.52 21.89
C PRO A 579 22.66 6.79 21.17
N PRO A 580 22.46 7.91 21.90
CA PRO A 580 22.06 9.18 21.28
C PRO A 580 23.16 9.68 20.34
N ARG A 581 22.75 10.23 19.21
CA ARG A 581 23.69 11.00 18.36
C ARG A 581 24.08 12.30 19.04
N GLN A 582 25.25 12.82 18.70
CA GLN A 582 25.76 14.06 19.29
C GLN A 582 24.72 15.20 19.18
N GLY A 583 24.37 15.81 20.30
CA GLY A 583 23.39 16.89 20.40
C GLY A 583 21.91 16.43 20.41
N GLN A 584 21.63 15.15 20.35
CA GLN A 584 20.27 14.63 20.45
C GLN A 584 19.94 14.09 21.85
N PRO A 585 18.69 14.16 22.30
CA PRO A 585 18.27 13.57 23.56
C PRO A 585 18.34 12.04 23.51
N GLN A 586 18.68 11.42 24.64
CA GLN A 586 18.62 9.97 24.77
C GLN A 586 17.16 9.49 24.67
N ARG A 587 16.84 8.74 23.62
CA ARG A 587 15.55 8.09 23.44
C ARG A 587 15.57 6.65 23.91
N ARG A 588 14.38 6.13 24.24
CA ARG A 588 14.14 4.76 24.66
C ARG A 588 13.36 4.01 23.59
N LEU A 589 13.55 2.72 23.49
CA LEU A 589 12.86 1.92 22.47
C LEU A 589 11.37 1.80 22.81
N CYS A 590 10.52 2.02 21.83
CA CYS A 590 9.06 2.12 21.95
C CYS A 590 8.59 3.22 22.92
N GLN A 591 9.40 4.27 23.09
CA GLN A 591 9.01 5.45 23.87
C GLN A 591 7.91 6.23 23.14
N SER A 592 6.81 6.49 23.81
CA SER A 592 5.76 7.37 23.30
C SER A 592 6.12 8.84 23.48
N VAL A 593 5.99 9.61 22.41
CA VAL A 593 6.22 11.06 22.36
C VAL A 593 5.06 11.73 21.66
N TYR A 594 4.55 12.81 22.22
CA TYR A 594 3.44 13.57 21.66
C TYR A 594 3.88 15.01 21.33
N PHE A 595 3.38 15.49 20.20
CA PHE A 595 3.65 16.84 19.68
C PHE A 595 2.34 17.55 19.39
N ASP A 596 2.18 18.76 19.90
CA ASP A 596 1.05 19.68 19.67
C ASP A 596 1.53 21.13 19.56
N GLY A 597 2.71 21.36 18.99
CA GLY A 597 3.49 22.58 19.02
C GLY A 597 4.57 22.56 20.11
N LYS A 598 4.46 21.62 21.06
CA LYS A 598 5.47 21.29 22.06
C LYS A 598 5.68 19.79 22.09
N GLN A 599 6.79 19.35 22.65
CA GLN A 599 7.07 17.95 22.83
C GLN A 599 6.74 17.54 24.26
N HIS A 600 5.93 16.48 24.38
CA HIS A 600 5.57 15.87 25.66
C HIS A 600 6.10 14.43 25.71
N THR A 601 6.48 13.99 26.91
CA THR A 601 6.89 12.61 27.20
C THR A 601 6.08 12.08 28.37
N MET A 602 6.05 10.75 28.54
CA MET A 602 5.28 10.12 29.61
C MET A 602 5.74 10.57 31.00
N THR A 603 4.76 10.71 31.89
CA THR A 603 4.91 10.92 33.34
C THR A 603 4.11 9.87 34.11
N ASP A 604 4.27 9.81 35.43
CA ASP A 604 3.56 8.90 36.32
C ASP A 604 3.68 7.43 35.83
N VAL A 605 4.90 7.02 35.45
CA VAL A 605 5.14 5.71 34.90
C VAL A 605 5.13 4.63 35.96
N GLU A 606 4.24 3.66 35.80
CA GLU A 606 4.11 2.47 36.64
C GLU A 606 4.38 1.21 35.82
N THR A 607 4.94 0.19 36.43
CA THR A 607 5.28 -1.08 35.81
C THR A 607 4.75 -2.24 36.62
N GLU A 608 4.15 -3.24 35.93
CA GLU A 608 3.53 -4.40 36.54
C GLU A 608 3.80 -5.66 35.72
N VAL A 609 4.24 -6.75 36.34
CA VAL A 609 4.33 -8.06 35.68
C VAL A 609 2.93 -8.66 35.61
N VAL A 610 2.34 -8.71 34.43
CA VAL A 610 0.95 -9.22 34.23
C VAL A 610 0.91 -10.67 33.78
N ALA A 611 2.04 -11.21 33.29
CA ALA A 611 2.14 -12.63 33.00
C ALA A 611 3.60 -13.11 33.17
N CYS A 612 3.77 -14.27 33.80
CA CYS A 612 5.03 -14.97 33.90
C CYS A 612 4.77 -16.47 33.93
N GLY A 613 5.09 -17.18 32.84
CA GLY A 613 4.77 -18.59 32.69
C GLY A 613 5.69 -19.30 31.69
N PRO A 614 5.37 -20.52 31.28
CA PRO A 614 6.21 -21.32 30.42
C PRO A 614 6.21 -20.89 28.95
N VAL A 615 5.25 -20.06 28.53
CA VAL A 615 5.07 -19.64 27.13
C VAL A 615 5.63 -18.24 26.89
N LEU A 616 5.27 -17.30 27.78
CA LEU A 616 5.66 -15.89 27.65
C LEU A 616 5.76 -15.21 29.03
N VAL A 617 6.53 -14.13 29.04
CA VAL A 617 6.50 -13.10 30.10
C VAL A 617 5.99 -11.80 29.50
N ARG A 618 5.13 -11.09 30.25
CA ARG A 618 4.52 -9.85 29.82
C ARG A 618 4.55 -8.80 30.88
N LEU A 619 5.09 -7.65 30.55
CA LEU A 619 5.14 -6.47 31.40
C LEU A 619 4.15 -5.43 30.87
N LYS A 620 3.38 -4.86 31.79
CA LYS A 620 2.53 -3.69 31.55
C LYS A 620 3.26 -2.46 32.06
N ILE A 621 3.35 -1.45 31.23
CA ILE A 621 3.88 -0.11 31.51
C ILE A 621 2.74 0.86 31.31
N SER A 622 2.33 1.58 32.35
CA SER A 622 1.26 2.55 32.28
C SER A 622 1.75 3.93 32.66
N GLY A 623 1.12 4.98 32.14
CA GLY A 623 1.48 6.35 32.46
C GLY A 623 0.59 7.37 31.76
N LYS A 624 0.87 8.64 32.01
CA LYS A 624 0.21 9.78 31.39
C LYS A 624 1.13 10.43 30.36
N LEU A 625 0.56 10.89 29.28
CA LEU A 625 1.26 11.67 28.24
C LEU A 625 0.36 12.86 27.88
N ASP A 626 0.63 14.02 28.46
CA ASP A 626 -0.32 15.15 28.45
C ASP A 626 -1.70 14.74 28.98
N GLN A 627 -2.76 14.85 28.23
CA GLN A 627 -4.12 14.44 28.63
C GLN A 627 -4.44 12.96 28.29
N MET A 628 -3.48 12.26 27.67
CA MET A 628 -3.66 10.86 27.28
C MET A 628 -3.26 9.91 28.40
N ARG A 629 -3.89 8.73 28.40
CA ARG A 629 -3.42 7.57 29.14
C ARG A 629 -2.87 6.55 28.16
N ILE A 630 -1.67 6.06 28.45
CA ILE A 630 -0.99 5.05 27.64
C ILE A 630 -0.68 3.85 28.50
N VAL A 631 -1.04 2.68 27.98
CA VAL A 631 -0.64 1.39 28.54
C VAL A 631 0.11 0.64 27.45
N THR A 632 1.38 0.31 27.71
CA THR A 632 2.21 -0.48 26.80
C THR A 632 2.44 -1.85 27.40
N TYR A 633 2.14 -2.90 26.67
CA TYR A 633 2.51 -4.25 26.98
C TYR A 633 3.75 -4.64 26.18
N VAL A 634 4.78 -5.11 26.89
CA VAL A 634 5.99 -5.70 26.27
C VAL A 634 5.97 -7.21 26.55
N THR A 635 6.11 -8.00 25.52
CA THR A 635 6.02 -9.47 25.61
C THR A 635 7.28 -10.12 25.05
N VAL A 636 7.86 -11.06 25.81
CA VAL A 636 9.01 -11.90 25.45
C VAL A 636 8.60 -13.37 25.58
N TYR A 637 9.08 -14.23 24.69
CA TYR A 637 8.63 -15.59 24.52
C TYR A 637 9.71 -16.63 24.86
N ALA A 638 9.26 -17.84 25.20
CA ALA A 638 10.15 -18.98 25.41
C ALA A 638 10.64 -19.59 24.09
N GLU A 639 9.77 -19.64 23.05
CA GLU A 639 10.05 -20.35 21.80
C GLU A 639 10.02 -19.46 20.55
N LEU A 640 9.65 -18.17 20.65
CA LEU A 640 9.63 -17.25 19.53
C LEU A 640 10.74 -16.21 19.69
N ASP A 641 11.58 -16.09 18.65
CA ASP A 641 12.65 -15.10 18.58
C ASP A 641 12.08 -13.75 18.14
N GLN A 642 11.25 -13.13 19.01
CA GLN A 642 10.65 -11.82 18.80
C GLN A 642 10.30 -11.15 20.12
N VAL A 643 10.09 -9.82 20.04
CA VAL A 643 9.51 -9.00 21.11
C VAL A 643 8.32 -8.27 20.54
N ASP A 644 7.17 -8.41 21.21
CA ASP A 644 5.95 -7.73 20.81
C ASP A 644 5.64 -6.55 21.71
N PHE A 645 5.19 -5.47 21.09
CA PHE A 645 4.72 -4.26 21.73
C PHE A 645 3.25 -4.05 21.36
N GLU A 646 2.41 -3.89 22.39
CA GLU A 646 0.99 -3.59 22.23
C GLU A 646 0.65 -2.38 23.11
N LEU A 647 0.23 -1.29 22.49
CA LEU A 647 -0.13 -0.07 23.16
C LEU A 647 -1.64 0.14 23.11
N HIS A 648 -2.22 0.46 24.26
CA HIS A 648 -3.59 0.95 24.39
C HIS A 648 -3.51 2.43 24.76
N VAL A 649 -4.04 3.26 23.90
CA VAL A 649 -4.00 4.71 24.05
C VAL A 649 -5.41 5.24 24.19
N HIS A 650 -5.68 5.93 25.31
CA HIS A 650 -6.88 6.74 25.46
C HIS A 650 -6.49 8.21 25.23
N LYS A 651 -6.92 8.76 24.08
CA LYS A 651 -6.59 10.13 23.64
C LYS A 651 -7.87 10.93 23.47
N PRO A 652 -8.08 12.01 24.24
CA PRO A 652 -9.20 12.92 24.00
C PRO A 652 -9.15 13.52 22.59
N PRO A 653 -10.29 13.77 21.93
CA PRO A 653 -10.34 14.46 20.65
C PRO A 653 -9.78 15.87 20.77
N THR A 654 -9.06 16.32 19.74
CA THR A 654 -8.54 17.69 19.65
C THR A 654 -8.48 18.15 18.21
N SER A 655 -8.87 19.39 17.95
CA SER A 655 -8.76 20.02 16.63
C SER A 655 -7.40 20.68 16.38
N LYS A 656 -6.52 20.73 17.37
CA LYS A 656 -5.16 21.23 17.20
C LYS A 656 -4.35 20.24 16.36
N GLU A 657 -3.40 20.76 15.59
CA GLU A 657 -2.41 19.92 14.94
C GLU A 657 -1.64 19.14 15.99
N ASN A 658 -1.54 17.85 15.78
CA ASN A 658 -0.91 16.97 16.75
C ASN A 658 -0.45 15.66 16.10
N ARG A 659 0.47 14.99 16.80
CA ARG A 659 0.91 13.65 16.43
C ARG A 659 1.39 12.89 17.66
N LEU A 660 1.03 11.62 17.74
CA LEU A 660 1.57 10.66 18.70
C LEU A 660 2.50 9.71 17.94
N CYS A 661 3.74 9.65 18.37
CA CYS A 661 4.77 8.80 17.78
C CYS A 661 5.32 7.81 18.82
N GLN A 662 5.72 6.63 18.37
CA GLN A 662 6.60 5.72 19.08
C GLN A 662 7.99 5.79 18.46
N VAL A 663 9.00 6.03 19.30
CA VAL A 663 10.39 6.17 18.88
C VAL A 663 11.11 4.83 19.01
N PHE A 664 11.85 4.45 17.97
CA PHE A 664 12.65 3.23 17.94
C PHE A 664 14.10 3.58 17.61
N PRO A 665 14.96 3.84 18.60
CA PRO A 665 16.38 4.17 18.38
C PRO A 665 17.18 2.93 17.98
N LEU A 666 16.94 2.42 16.78
CA LEU A 666 17.57 1.21 16.22
C LEU A 666 18.77 1.52 15.32
N MET A 667 19.01 2.79 15.00
CA MET A 667 20.07 3.22 14.08
C MET A 667 21.43 3.28 14.79
N ALA A 668 22.03 2.11 15.01
CA ALA A 668 23.42 2.01 15.45
C ALA A 668 24.39 2.62 14.42
N GLU A 669 25.62 2.89 14.81
CA GLU A 669 26.64 3.39 13.89
C GLU A 669 26.87 2.41 12.73
N GLY A 670 26.86 2.93 11.50
CA GLY A 670 27.00 2.12 10.28
C GLY A 670 25.73 1.34 9.87
N ALA A 671 24.61 1.50 10.58
CA ALA A 671 23.36 0.87 10.18
C ALA A 671 22.73 1.56 8.96
N THR A 672 22.22 0.76 8.05
CA THR A 672 21.41 1.20 6.90
C THR A 672 19.94 0.93 7.19
N LEU A 673 19.12 1.97 7.07
CA LEU A 673 17.66 1.85 7.14
C LEU A 673 17.11 1.37 5.79
N ARG A 674 16.21 0.41 5.82
CA ARG A 674 15.35 -0.01 4.70
C ARG A 674 13.91 -0.02 5.14
N ILE A 675 13.02 0.34 4.23
CA ILE A 675 11.57 0.31 4.47
C ILE A 675 10.88 -0.44 3.34
N ALA A 676 9.95 -1.30 3.68
CA ALA A 676 9.08 -1.93 2.69
C ALA A 676 7.97 -0.95 2.29
N THR A 677 7.86 -0.66 1.00
CA THR A 677 6.82 0.17 0.40
C THR A 677 6.03 -0.66 -0.61
N THR A 678 5.04 -0.06 -1.27
CA THR A 678 4.26 -0.75 -2.31
C THR A 678 5.15 -1.16 -3.48
N GLY A 679 5.34 -2.46 -3.66
CA GLY A 679 6.13 -3.05 -4.75
C GLY A 679 7.65 -2.92 -4.63
N ALA A 680 8.17 -2.36 -3.54
CA ALA A 680 9.62 -2.14 -3.37
C ALA A 680 10.06 -2.24 -1.90
N VAL A 681 11.36 -2.45 -1.71
CA VAL A 681 12.05 -2.16 -0.45
C VAL A 681 13.10 -1.10 -0.77
N ILE A 682 13.02 0.05 -0.12
CA ILE A 682 13.87 1.21 -0.42
C ILE A 682 14.76 1.60 0.76
N ARG A 683 15.89 2.21 0.44
CA ARG A 683 16.70 2.98 1.38
C ARG A 683 16.22 4.44 1.32
N PRO A 684 15.62 4.99 2.38
CA PRO A 684 14.97 6.30 2.33
C PRO A 684 15.97 7.46 2.42
N ALA A 685 16.93 7.47 1.51
CA ALA A 685 17.92 8.51 1.31
C ALA A 685 18.00 8.86 -0.18
N VAL A 686 18.45 10.08 -0.49
CA VAL A 686 18.61 10.55 -1.88
C VAL A 686 19.78 9.81 -2.55
N GLN A 687 19.62 9.51 -3.83
CA GLN A 687 20.68 8.93 -4.66
C GLN A 687 21.95 9.79 -4.66
N PRO A 688 23.17 9.20 -4.64
CA PRO A 688 23.48 7.76 -4.76
C PRO A 688 23.41 6.95 -3.45
N ASP A 689 23.22 7.61 -2.29
CA ASP A 689 23.30 6.95 -0.97
C ASP A 689 22.05 6.11 -0.67
N GLY A 690 20.93 6.38 -1.34
CA GLY A 690 19.66 5.69 -1.20
C GLY A 690 18.96 5.48 -2.53
N ASP A 691 17.64 5.37 -2.46
CA ASP A 691 16.81 5.01 -3.61
C ASP A 691 15.81 6.13 -3.99
N LEU A 692 15.86 7.30 -3.32
CA LEU A 692 15.03 8.45 -3.65
C LEU A 692 15.65 9.27 -4.77
N LEU A 693 14.80 9.76 -5.68
CA LEU A 693 15.23 10.71 -6.70
C LEU A 693 15.61 12.06 -6.08
N PRO A 694 16.57 12.80 -6.69
CA PRO A 694 16.92 14.14 -6.23
C PRO A 694 15.70 15.06 -6.21
N GLY A 695 15.41 15.64 -5.04
CA GLY A 695 14.24 16.49 -4.81
C GLY A 695 13.01 15.78 -4.20
N ALA A 696 13.04 14.46 -4.04
CA ALA A 696 11.98 13.73 -3.33
C ALA A 696 11.96 14.08 -1.82
N ASP A 697 10.80 13.97 -1.18
CA ASP A 697 10.69 14.17 0.27
C ASP A 697 11.40 13.04 1.03
N THR A 698 12.36 13.41 1.88
CA THR A 698 13.15 12.48 2.72
C THR A 698 12.63 12.36 4.14
N ARG A 699 11.54 13.03 4.48
CA ARG A 699 11.09 13.21 5.86
C ARG A 699 10.03 12.21 6.30
N ARG A 700 9.16 11.78 5.37
CA ARG A 700 7.95 11.03 5.71
C ARG A 700 7.68 9.93 4.67
N PHE A 701 7.34 8.73 5.15
CA PHE A 701 7.08 7.57 4.29
C PHE A 701 5.91 6.75 4.79
N ALA A 702 5.11 6.23 3.86
CA ALA A 702 4.19 5.13 4.12
C ALA A 702 4.97 3.81 4.07
N VAL A 703 4.90 3.04 5.16
CA VAL A 703 5.56 1.74 5.31
C VAL A 703 4.50 0.65 5.30
N GLN A 704 4.69 -0.37 4.47
CA GLN A 704 3.70 -1.41 4.32
C GLN A 704 3.90 -2.56 5.31
N GLU A 705 5.02 -3.25 5.27
CA GLU A 705 5.24 -4.46 6.05
C GLU A 705 6.18 -4.21 7.23
N TYR A 706 7.35 -3.63 6.95
CA TYR A 706 8.39 -3.46 7.95
C TYR A 706 9.35 -2.31 7.63
N LEU A 707 10.11 -1.94 8.65
CA LEU A 707 11.40 -1.28 8.51
C LEU A 707 12.51 -2.20 9.06
N ASP A 708 13.71 -2.07 8.50
CA ASP A 708 14.88 -2.84 8.89
C ASP A 708 16.10 -1.94 9.05
N CYS A 709 16.76 -2.04 10.20
CA CYS A 709 18.00 -1.34 10.52
C CYS A 709 19.11 -2.38 10.61
N SER A 710 19.96 -2.44 9.60
CA SER A 710 21.01 -3.45 9.56
C SER A 710 22.39 -2.87 9.37
N THR A 711 23.36 -3.37 10.14
CA THR A 711 24.79 -3.31 9.87
C THR A 711 25.20 -4.58 9.10
N HIS A 712 26.49 -4.80 8.87
CA HIS A 712 26.98 -6.06 8.32
C HIS A 712 26.96 -7.23 9.33
N GLN A 713 26.83 -6.96 10.62
CA GLN A 713 26.88 -7.97 11.70
C GLN A 713 25.53 -8.25 12.34
N LEU A 714 24.62 -7.29 12.30
CA LEU A 714 23.34 -7.32 13.01
C LEU A 714 22.24 -6.77 12.11
N GLY A 715 21.16 -7.50 11.96
CA GLY A 715 19.92 -7.03 11.36
C GLY A 715 18.83 -6.91 12.42
N VAL A 716 18.05 -5.83 12.37
CA VAL A 716 16.89 -5.61 13.24
C VAL A 716 15.70 -5.20 12.39
N THR A 717 14.69 -6.05 12.39
CA THR A 717 13.44 -5.81 11.67
C THR A 717 12.33 -5.43 12.63
N LEU A 718 11.64 -4.33 12.36
CA LEU A 718 10.42 -3.91 13.06
C LEU A 718 9.23 -4.05 12.12
N ALA A 719 8.34 -4.98 12.40
CA ALA A 719 7.07 -5.15 11.70
C ALA A 719 6.05 -4.15 12.24
N LEU A 720 5.38 -3.43 11.32
CA LEU A 720 4.34 -2.46 11.63
C LEU A 720 2.96 -3.13 11.47
N VAL A 721 2.32 -3.52 12.58
CA VAL A 721 1.03 -4.22 12.51
C VAL A 721 -0.10 -3.25 12.18
N ASP A 722 -0.25 -2.19 12.96
CA ASP A 722 -1.33 -1.22 12.80
C ASP A 722 -0.89 0.09 12.15
N PRO A 723 0.18 0.77 12.62
CA PRO A 723 0.63 2.03 12.03
C PRO A 723 1.38 1.81 10.71
N PHE A 724 1.53 2.89 9.94
CA PHE A 724 2.18 2.83 8.63
C PHE A 724 3.03 4.07 8.29
N VAL A 725 3.04 5.11 9.14
CA VAL A 725 3.77 6.35 8.84
C VAL A 725 5.10 6.39 9.56
N LEU A 726 6.19 6.38 8.81
CA LEU A 726 7.54 6.67 9.29
C LEU A 726 7.84 8.16 9.16
N ARG A 727 8.34 8.76 10.26
CA ARG A 727 8.82 10.13 10.31
C ARG A 727 10.33 10.16 10.56
N MET A 728 11.05 10.87 9.70
CA MET A 728 12.50 11.08 9.80
C MET A 728 12.85 12.52 10.21
N ASP A 729 11.87 13.41 10.19
CA ASP A 729 12.04 14.83 10.49
C ASP A 729 11.96 15.19 11.98
N LEU A 730 11.54 14.26 12.83
CA LEU A 730 11.40 14.47 14.27
C LEU A 730 12.49 13.79 15.07
N GLU A 731 12.71 12.54 14.79
CA GLU A 731 13.67 11.65 15.43
C GLU A 731 14.13 10.64 14.39
N PRO A 732 15.28 9.99 14.54
CA PRO A 732 15.83 9.12 13.52
C PRO A 732 14.88 8.01 13.03
N LEU A 733 14.01 7.48 13.90
CA LEU A 733 12.99 6.48 13.60
C LEU A 733 11.78 6.72 14.50
N SER A 734 10.88 7.59 14.08
CA SER A 734 9.61 7.82 14.76
C SER A 734 8.47 7.26 13.90
N ILE A 735 7.65 6.40 14.48
CA ILE A 735 6.44 5.89 13.85
C ILE A 735 5.26 6.71 14.34
N GLU A 736 4.69 7.51 13.44
CA GLU A 736 3.47 8.26 13.71
C GLU A 736 2.29 7.31 13.68
N SER A 737 1.69 7.09 14.82
CA SER A 737 0.58 6.15 14.99
C SER A 737 -0.78 6.81 15.02
N ILE A 738 -0.85 8.07 15.47
CA ILE A 738 -2.07 8.89 15.50
C ILE A 738 -1.63 10.33 15.21
N GLY A 739 -2.23 10.98 14.20
CA GLY A 739 -1.83 12.35 13.88
C GLY A 739 -2.75 13.06 12.91
N ASN A 740 -2.56 14.37 12.78
CA ASN A 740 -3.27 15.22 11.84
C ASN A 740 -2.42 16.44 11.43
N ASP A 741 -1.11 16.28 11.39
CA ASP A 741 -0.16 17.36 11.10
C ASP A 741 0.25 17.48 9.62
N GLN A 742 -0.50 16.83 8.74
CA GLN A 742 -0.32 16.97 7.31
C GLN A 742 -0.69 18.44 6.93
N ASN A 743 0.11 19.06 6.09
CA ASN A 743 -0.02 20.47 5.69
C ASN A 743 -1.28 20.76 4.83
N TYR A 744 -2.33 19.95 4.92
CA TYR A 744 -3.54 20.07 4.16
C TYR A 744 -4.72 20.50 5.05
N LYS A 745 -5.47 21.52 4.62
CA LYS A 745 -6.55 22.15 5.40
C LYS A 745 -7.68 21.19 5.76
N GLU A 746 -7.92 20.22 4.88
CA GLU A 746 -9.08 19.37 4.90
C GLU A 746 -8.85 18.06 5.69
N VAL A 747 -7.71 17.94 6.38
CA VAL A 747 -7.43 16.79 7.24
C VAL A 747 -8.38 16.73 8.42
N THR A 748 -8.95 15.55 8.70
CA THR A 748 -9.77 15.32 9.90
C THR A 748 -8.89 15.43 11.15
N LYS A 749 -9.10 16.47 11.96
CA LYS A 749 -8.16 16.82 13.05
C LYS A 749 -8.39 16.07 14.34
N ASP A 750 -9.59 15.59 14.60
CA ASP A 750 -10.00 14.99 15.86
C ASP A 750 -10.22 13.46 15.81
N GLN A 751 -9.64 12.79 14.80
CA GLN A 751 -9.82 11.34 14.60
C GLN A 751 -11.29 10.91 14.50
N ASN A 752 -12.16 11.76 14.00
CA ASN A 752 -13.63 11.58 13.99
C ASN A 752 -14.26 11.33 15.38
N GLY A 753 -13.68 11.88 16.44
CA GLY A 753 -14.14 11.70 17.81
C GLY A 753 -13.75 10.36 18.46
N GLU A 754 -12.94 9.54 17.79
CA GLU A 754 -12.41 8.31 18.37
C GLU A 754 -11.41 8.63 19.49
N THR A 755 -11.48 7.86 20.58
CA THR A 755 -10.67 8.09 21.79
C THR A 755 -9.76 6.92 22.13
N ASP A 756 -10.12 5.69 21.73
CA ASP A 756 -9.43 4.50 22.14
C ASP A 756 -8.77 3.82 20.92
N PHE A 757 -7.45 3.66 21.02
CA PHE A 757 -6.61 3.15 19.94
C PHE A 757 -5.77 1.98 20.45
N GLN A 758 -5.61 0.97 19.59
CA GLN A 758 -4.66 -0.11 19.77
C GLN A 758 -3.57 0.02 18.71
N ILE A 759 -2.32 -0.09 19.13
CA ILE A 759 -1.14 0.07 18.26
C ILE A 759 -0.20 -1.09 18.55
N ARG A 760 0.19 -1.87 17.52
CA ARG A 760 0.99 -3.07 17.69
C ARG A 760 2.22 -3.06 16.80
N TYR A 761 3.31 -3.58 17.35
CA TYR A 761 4.59 -3.79 16.68
C TYR A 761 5.16 -5.14 17.06
N SER A 762 5.94 -5.75 16.17
CA SER A 762 6.79 -6.90 16.50
C SER A 762 8.22 -6.62 16.06
N LEU A 763 9.19 -6.95 16.87
CA LEU A 763 10.61 -6.73 16.61
C LEU A 763 11.36 -8.06 16.63
N GLN A 764 12.21 -8.28 15.62
CA GLN A 764 13.13 -9.40 15.56
C GLN A 764 14.55 -8.91 15.23
N ALA A 765 15.54 -9.45 15.96
CA ALA A 765 16.94 -9.27 15.62
C ALA A 765 17.52 -10.56 15.03
N ARG A 766 18.55 -10.45 14.19
CA ARG A 766 19.25 -11.59 13.60
C ARG A 766 20.73 -11.33 13.47
N LYS A 767 21.51 -12.41 13.46
CA LYS A 767 22.92 -12.36 13.12
C LYS A 767 23.09 -12.11 11.62
N GLY A 768 24.05 -11.29 11.25
CA GLY A 768 24.35 -10.91 9.87
C GLY A 768 23.67 -9.64 9.43
N GLY A 769 23.92 -9.23 8.19
CA GLY A 769 23.38 -8.01 7.60
C GLY A 769 21.91 -8.08 7.24
N TYR A 770 21.51 -7.18 6.35
CA TYR A 770 20.15 -7.20 5.80
C TYR A 770 19.85 -8.50 5.06
N ASP A 771 18.74 -9.10 5.42
CA ASP A 771 18.16 -10.28 4.74
C ASP A 771 16.70 -9.96 4.44
N GLY A 772 16.43 -9.54 3.18
CA GLY A 772 15.10 -9.12 2.74
C GLY A 772 14.05 -10.23 2.88
N PRO A 773 14.35 -11.46 2.42
CA PRO A 773 13.46 -12.61 2.64
C PRO A 773 13.12 -12.87 4.10
N ALA A 774 14.10 -12.88 4.99
CA ALA A 774 13.87 -13.11 6.42
C ALA A 774 13.04 -11.98 7.05
N ALA A 775 13.34 -10.72 6.72
CA ALA A 775 12.59 -9.55 7.19
C ALA A 775 11.13 -9.60 6.73
N MET A 776 10.89 -9.94 5.46
CA MET A 776 9.53 -10.05 4.91
C MET A 776 8.76 -11.22 5.51
N ALA A 777 9.40 -12.40 5.65
CA ALA A 777 8.78 -13.57 6.27
C ALA A 777 8.39 -13.30 7.72
N PHE A 778 9.28 -12.64 8.49
CA PHE A 778 8.98 -12.23 9.86
C PHE A 778 7.81 -11.25 9.91
N ALA A 779 7.83 -10.19 9.11
CA ALA A 779 6.78 -9.18 9.12
C ALA A 779 5.41 -9.78 8.77
N ARG A 780 5.35 -10.63 7.77
CA ARG A 780 4.11 -11.34 7.42
C ARG A 780 3.65 -12.32 8.49
N ALA A 781 4.57 -13.04 9.13
CA ALA A 781 4.23 -13.91 10.24
C ALA A 781 3.64 -13.13 11.43
N ALA A 782 4.18 -11.95 11.72
CA ALA A 782 3.70 -11.07 12.79
C ALA A 782 2.32 -10.45 12.51
N THR A 783 1.98 -10.25 11.22
CA THR A 783 0.75 -9.54 10.82
C THR A 783 -0.40 -10.44 10.38
N ALA A 784 -0.12 -11.72 10.07
CA ALA A 784 -1.14 -12.70 9.64
C ALA A 784 -1.22 -13.86 10.66
N PRO A 785 -2.12 -13.83 11.64
CA PRO A 785 -2.27 -14.90 12.63
C PRO A 785 -2.68 -16.23 11.96
N LEU A 786 -2.42 -17.34 12.65
CA LEU A 786 -3.01 -18.62 12.25
C LEU A 786 -4.52 -18.57 12.38
N LEU A 787 -5.26 -19.06 11.37
CA LEU A 787 -6.70 -19.24 11.50
C LEU A 787 -6.97 -20.46 12.41
N THR A 788 -7.89 -20.31 13.33
CA THR A 788 -8.23 -21.35 14.31
C THR A 788 -9.67 -21.85 14.12
N PHE A 789 -9.88 -23.14 14.29
CA PHE A 789 -11.23 -23.74 14.30
C PHE A 789 -11.33 -24.80 15.40
N ARG A 790 -12.34 -24.66 16.26
CA ARG A 790 -12.65 -25.64 17.32
C ARG A 790 -13.35 -26.85 16.73
N GLY A 791 -12.56 -27.83 16.27
CA GLY A 791 -13.14 -28.97 15.59
C GLY A 791 -12.10 -29.95 15.06
N ARG A 792 -12.58 -30.88 14.23
CA ARG A 792 -11.76 -31.92 13.56
C ARG A 792 -12.14 -32.03 12.09
N LEU A 793 -11.16 -32.40 11.26
CA LEU A 793 -11.43 -32.83 9.89
C LEU A 793 -11.88 -34.29 9.85
N PRO A 794 -12.62 -34.69 8.80
CA PRO A 794 -12.87 -36.09 8.51
C PRO A 794 -11.58 -36.89 8.43
N GLU A 795 -11.60 -38.15 8.92
CA GLU A 795 -10.46 -39.06 8.81
C GLU A 795 -10.09 -39.28 7.34
N GLY A 796 -8.79 -39.35 7.05
CA GLY A 796 -8.31 -39.53 5.67
C GLY A 796 -8.42 -38.30 4.78
N THR A 797 -8.69 -37.10 5.33
CA THR A 797 -8.68 -35.85 4.54
C THR A 797 -7.29 -35.62 3.97
N VAL A 798 -7.18 -35.65 2.63
CA VAL A 798 -5.96 -35.28 1.88
C VAL A 798 -6.13 -33.89 1.30
N LEU A 799 -5.15 -33.01 1.53
CA LEU A 799 -5.10 -31.64 1.05
C LEU A 799 -3.96 -31.48 0.05
N PRO A 800 -4.07 -30.57 -0.93
CA PRO A 800 -2.94 -30.20 -1.76
C PRO A 800 -1.87 -29.50 -0.93
N SER A 801 -0.63 -29.54 -1.38
CA SER A 801 0.47 -28.78 -0.82
C SER A 801 0.85 -27.64 -1.77
N VAL A 802 1.02 -26.45 -1.22
CA VAL A 802 1.61 -25.30 -1.92
C VAL A 802 2.65 -24.69 -0.99
N ALA A 803 3.91 -24.65 -1.42
CA ALA A 803 4.96 -24.03 -0.62
C ALA A 803 5.94 -23.24 -1.50
N VAL A 804 6.42 -22.16 -0.91
CA VAL A 804 7.39 -21.23 -1.52
C VAL A 804 8.61 -21.17 -0.60
N ASP A 805 9.82 -21.28 -1.16
CA ASP A 805 11.04 -21.08 -0.38
C ASP A 805 11.13 -19.60 0.05
N PRO A 806 10.94 -19.28 1.34
CA PRO A 806 10.94 -17.91 1.82
C PRO A 806 12.30 -17.21 1.68
N ARG A 807 13.40 -17.97 1.42
CA ARG A 807 14.74 -17.41 1.16
C ARG A 807 14.85 -16.80 -0.24
N ARG A 808 13.87 -16.97 -1.10
CA ARG A 808 13.85 -16.48 -2.47
C ARG A 808 12.67 -15.54 -2.74
N ALA A 809 11.49 -15.94 -2.34
CA ALA A 809 10.26 -15.21 -2.61
C ALA A 809 9.22 -15.43 -1.52
N VAL A 810 8.26 -14.56 -1.45
CA VAL A 810 7.07 -14.73 -0.62
C VAL A 810 5.82 -14.80 -1.49
N ALA A 811 4.86 -15.62 -1.09
CA ALA A 811 3.53 -15.57 -1.67
C ALA A 811 2.81 -14.30 -1.19
N THR A 812 2.39 -13.42 -2.10
CA THR A 812 1.60 -12.24 -1.75
C THR A 812 0.14 -12.59 -1.57
N CYS A 813 -0.38 -13.53 -2.35
CA CYS A 813 -1.67 -14.16 -2.14
C CYS A 813 -1.71 -15.59 -2.67
N PHE A 814 -2.67 -16.37 -2.14
CA PHE A 814 -3.13 -17.62 -2.72
C PHE A 814 -4.65 -17.60 -2.69
N LYS A 815 -5.29 -17.51 -3.85
CA LYS A 815 -6.71 -17.19 -3.94
C LYS A 815 -7.44 -17.98 -5.03
N PRO A 816 -8.76 -18.18 -4.93
CA PRO A 816 -9.56 -18.65 -6.05
C PRO A 816 -9.46 -17.65 -7.22
N ALA A 817 -9.41 -18.15 -8.46
CA ALA A 817 -9.34 -17.31 -9.66
C ALA A 817 -10.51 -16.31 -9.74
N ASP A 818 -10.26 -15.14 -10.34
CA ASP A 818 -11.29 -14.15 -10.61
C ASP A 818 -12.18 -14.56 -11.78
N ASP A 819 -11.61 -15.28 -12.75
CA ASP A 819 -12.37 -15.86 -13.85
C ASP A 819 -12.92 -17.24 -13.45
N PRO A 820 -14.26 -17.36 -13.24
CA PRO A 820 -14.85 -18.63 -12.84
C PRO A 820 -14.93 -19.65 -13.98
N VAL A 821 -14.72 -19.22 -15.24
CA VAL A 821 -14.70 -20.10 -16.42
C VAL A 821 -13.32 -20.72 -16.58
N ALA A 822 -12.25 -19.92 -16.53
CA ALA A 822 -10.89 -20.42 -16.54
C ALA A 822 -10.60 -21.25 -15.27
N GLY A 823 -11.21 -20.85 -14.13
CA GLY A 823 -11.12 -21.56 -12.86
C GLY A 823 -9.72 -21.62 -12.27
N GLY A 824 -9.51 -22.56 -11.36
CA GLY A 824 -8.24 -22.78 -10.67
C GLY A 824 -7.96 -21.79 -9.54
N PHE A 825 -6.72 -21.81 -9.07
CA PHE A 825 -6.27 -21.03 -7.93
C PHE A 825 -5.04 -20.23 -8.32
N ILE A 826 -4.99 -18.96 -7.94
CA ILE A 826 -3.92 -18.03 -8.27
C ILE A 826 -2.94 -17.97 -7.11
N LEU A 827 -1.69 -18.32 -7.37
CA LEU A 827 -0.56 -18.07 -6.49
C LEU A 827 0.24 -16.90 -7.06
N ARG A 828 0.39 -15.83 -6.29
CA ARG A 828 1.20 -14.68 -6.67
C ARG A 828 2.41 -14.58 -5.78
N LEU A 829 3.57 -14.30 -6.39
CA LEU A 829 4.89 -14.31 -5.76
C LEU A 829 5.53 -12.93 -5.89
N TRP A 830 6.31 -12.56 -4.88
CA TRP A 830 7.21 -11.42 -4.90
C TRP A 830 8.63 -11.88 -4.54
N GLU A 831 9.60 -11.62 -5.41
CA GLU A 831 11.01 -11.90 -5.18
C GLU A 831 11.60 -10.83 -4.24
N THR A 832 12.11 -11.23 -3.09
CA THR A 832 12.59 -10.33 -2.03
C THR A 832 14.07 -10.46 -1.72
N ALA A 833 14.77 -11.41 -2.38
CA ALA A 833 16.21 -11.65 -2.19
C ALA A 833 17.10 -10.78 -3.09
N GLY A 834 16.52 -10.08 -4.09
CA GLY A 834 17.25 -9.30 -5.08
C GLY A 834 18.02 -10.17 -6.09
N ARG A 835 17.52 -11.38 -6.43
CA ARG A 835 18.19 -12.36 -7.29
C ARG A 835 17.29 -12.79 -8.42
N SER A 836 17.71 -12.54 -9.66
CA SER A 836 17.08 -13.14 -10.83
C SER A 836 17.41 -14.62 -10.97
N GLY A 837 16.52 -15.38 -11.59
CA GLY A 837 16.74 -16.79 -11.93
C GLY A 837 15.56 -17.68 -11.53
N PRO A 838 15.71 -19.00 -11.74
CA PRO A 838 14.63 -19.94 -11.49
C PRO A 838 14.27 -20.04 -10.00
N ILE A 839 12.98 -20.21 -9.75
CA ILE A 839 12.43 -20.64 -8.47
C ILE A 839 11.64 -21.92 -8.67
N GLU A 840 11.77 -22.84 -7.73
CA GLU A 840 10.99 -24.07 -7.67
C GLU A 840 9.92 -23.94 -6.59
N LEU A 841 8.70 -24.34 -6.91
CA LEU A 841 7.54 -24.32 -6.03
C LEU A 841 7.05 -25.73 -5.82
N ASP A 842 6.74 -26.09 -4.59
CA ASP A 842 5.96 -27.29 -4.29
C ASP A 842 4.47 -26.99 -4.56
N VAL A 843 3.86 -27.78 -5.44
CA VAL A 843 2.44 -27.69 -5.82
C VAL A 843 1.80 -29.06 -5.86
N ALA A 844 2.20 -29.95 -4.93
CA ALA A 844 1.74 -31.33 -4.91
C ALA A 844 0.20 -31.41 -4.82
N GLY A 845 -0.38 -32.24 -5.69
CA GLY A 845 -1.83 -32.37 -5.87
C GLY A 845 -2.35 -31.66 -7.11
N TYR A 846 -1.71 -30.58 -7.57
CA TYR A 846 -2.10 -29.89 -8.81
C TYR A 846 -1.49 -30.60 -10.03
N ARG A 847 -2.27 -30.67 -11.12
CA ARG A 847 -1.88 -31.35 -12.36
C ARG A 847 -1.41 -30.42 -13.46
N LYS A 848 -1.85 -29.17 -13.42
CA LYS A 848 -1.50 -28.15 -14.41
C LYS A 848 -1.15 -26.85 -13.73
N ALA A 849 -0.15 -26.17 -14.27
CA ALA A 849 0.21 -24.83 -13.91
C ALA A 849 0.30 -23.96 -15.17
N ILE A 850 -0.17 -22.72 -15.08
CA ILE A 850 -0.12 -21.75 -16.17
C ILE A 850 0.48 -20.48 -15.59
N GLN A 851 1.53 -19.97 -16.18
CA GLN A 851 2.01 -18.64 -15.86
C GLN A 851 1.00 -17.60 -16.33
N THR A 852 0.65 -16.64 -15.48
CA THR A 852 -0.25 -15.54 -15.81
C THR A 852 0.45 -14.20 -15.60
N ASP A 853 -0.14 -13.13 -16.15
CA ASP A 853 0.18 -11.78 -15.69
C ASP A 853 -0.44 -11.53 -14.29
N LEU A 854 -0.20 -10.36 -13.71
CA LEU A 854 -0.70 -10.04 -12.36
C LEU A 854 -2.23 -9.81 -12.33
N LEU A 855 -2.89 -9.71 -13.49
CA LEU A 855 -4.36 -9.67 -13.64
C LEU A 855 -4.93 -10.98 -14.17
N GLU A 856 -4.22 -12.09 -13.97
CA GLU A 856 -4.68 -13.45 -14.27
C GLU A 856 -4.92 -13.75 -15.76
N ARG A 857 -4.31 -12.97 -16.70
CA ARG A 857 -4.31 -13.36 -18.11
C ARG A 857 -3.26 -14.45 -18.33
N ASP A 858 -3.68 -15.58 -18.92
CA ASP A 858 -2.80 -16.71 -19.18
C ASP A 858 -1.70 -16.31 -20.19
N ILE A 859 -0.45 -16.66 -19.91
CA ILE A 859 0.72 -16.37 -20.72
C ILE A 859 1.23 -17.66 -21.38
N GLN A 860 1.55 -18.69 -20.58
CA GLN A 860 2.10 -19.96 -21.07
C GLN A 860 1.88 -21.09 -20.05
N PRO A 861 1.71 -22.33 -20.51
CA PRO A 861 1.70 -23.47 -19.62
C PRO A 861 3.10 -23.71 -19.04
N LEU A 862 3.15 -24.21 -17.82
CA LEU A 862 4.36 -24.62 -17.13
C LEU A 862 4.25 -26.13 -16.82
N PRO A 863 5.32 -26.94 -17.01
CA PRO A 863 5.31 -28.33 -16.65
C PRO A 863 5.18 -28.49 -15.13
N VAL A 864 4.38 -29.47 -14.72
CA VAL A 864 4.30 -29.93 -13.33
C VAL A 864 4.97 -31.30 -13.30
N GLU A 865 6.14 -31.40 -12.68
CA GLU A 865 6.94 -32.61 -12.58
C GLU A 865 7.11 -32.97 -11.10
N ASP A 866 6.73 -34.19 -10.72
CA ASP A 866 6.80 -34.69 -9.33
C ASP A 866 6.19 -33.72 -8.30
N GLY A 867 5.08 -33.07 -8.66
CA GLY A 867 4.40 -32.10 -7.79
C GLY A 867 5.12 -30.77 -7.65
N ARG A 868 6.03 -30.44 -8.57
CA ARG A 868 6.79 -29.21 -8.58
C ARG A 868 6.63 -28.42 -9.88
N VAL A 869 6.75 -27.10 -9.77
CA VAL A 869 6.76 -26.17 -10.90
C VAL A 869 7.99 -25.29 -10.80
N ARG A 870 8.66 -25.11 -11.94
CA ARG A 870 9.79 -24.19 -12.07
C ARG A 870 9.41 -23.00 -12.95
N LEU A 871 9.76 -21.78 -12.51
CA LEU A 871 9.56 -20.57 -13.30
C LEU A 871 10.73 -19.59 -13.08
N GLU A 872 10.93 -18.71 -14.06
CA GLU A 872 11.91 -17.61 -13.95
C GLU A 872 11.30 -16.44 -13.20
N LEU A 873 12.03 -15.89 -12.25
CA LEU A 873 11.64 -14.75 -11.44
C LEU A 873 12.74 -13.70 -11.48
N LYS A 874 12.40 -12.47 -11.86
CA LYS A 874 13.34 -11.35 -11.86
C LYS A 874 13.64 -10.90 -10.43
N ALA A 875 14.84 -10.38 -10.19
CA ALA A 875 15.18 -9.72 -8.94
C ALA A 875 14.15 -8.63 -8.64
N HIS A 876 13.58 -8.63 -7.43
CA HIS A 876 12.51 -7.73 -6.97
C HIS A 876 11.21 -7.78 -7.78
N GLY A 877 11.08 -8.74 -8.70
CA GLY A 877 9.93 -8.88 -9.59
C GLY A 877 8.79 -9.67 -8.97
N PHE A 878 7.65 -9.61 -9.65
CA PHE A 878 6.45 -10.39 -9.31
C PHE A 878 6.20 -11.45 -10.38
N ALA A 879 5.60 -12.55 -9.97
CA ALA A 879 5.08 -13.57 -10.88
C ALA A 879 3.73 -14.08 -10.36
N ALA A 880 2.91 -14.58 -11.26
CA ALA A 880 1.64 -15.22 -10.92
C ALA A 880 1.46 -16.52 -11.68
N LEU A 881 0.84 -17.50 -11.02
CA LEU A 881 0.52 -18.81 -11.57
C LEU A 881 -0.93 -19.13 -11.30
N ARG A 882 -1.56 -19.74 -12.29
CA ARG A 882 -2.85 -20.42 -12.14
C ARG A 882 -2.57 -21.92 -11.93
N LEU A 883 -3.01 -22.47 -10.81
CA LEU A 883 -2.92 -23.90 -10.46
C LEU A 883 -4.27 -24.58 -10.68
N LEU A 884 -4.27 -25.71 -11.37
CA LEU A 884 -5.47 -26.49 -11.67
C LEU A 884 -5.33 -27.90 -11.09
N PRO A 885 -6.38 -28.42 -10.40
CA PRO A 885 -6.41 -29.78 -9.86
C PRO A 885 -6.16 -30.90 -10.86
#